data_be96d563e50ecb94e80a88780b41579e
#
_entry.id   be96d563e50ecb94e80a88780b41579e
#
_cell.length_a   1.000
_cell.length_b   1.000
_cell.length_c   1.000
_cell.angle_alpha   90.00
_cell.angle_beta   90.00
_cell.angle_gamma   90.00
#
_symmetry.space_group_name_H-M   'P 1'
#
loop_
_entity.id
_entity.type
_entity.pdbx_description
1 polymer ?
#
loop_
_entity_poly.entity_id
_entity_poly.type
_entity_poly.pdbx_seq_one_letter_code
_entity_poly.pdbx_strand_id
1 'polypeptide(L)'
;MEYLVEELADATGVAVDTVRYYQREKLLHAPRREGRRVFYDEGHLDRIRQIKSLAQQGFSLAQIRDLSTVDASGLLVELADQNAVDPELDKSELARRADVPEFIIDVVVSAGLLTPVGDGDEQRFAADAVDMLVAARTLVSEGVSLEELTALAMRHATHIEDVVDDAIELFKRNSDAKGRDRNELVGLMHRLVPVASKLVGGHFERTLRTRALARLGGDTSVGGGVMVFARKLDDRVDPVAVYGAATDHFRSLWVRPDDGFALVALGAAEVIEPHGDSRFSAASAARAALGARIRRHGPAHAPAPVLVGGFSFSCGNRPVDPDWTGFPDARWILPEVTVVDRYDGSWLLAATSLAEGDDETAALDLLEARLEEMASAPAPATPVVGEIVAGDVVGSDPDYVRIVADAIAEIRLGALDKVVLARTLVRGPIATSAVLRGLVDRFPACATFAFGVGNRAFIGASPERLVTLDGREVSTVALAGTTGTGTDDASDATLAAEMLASPKIRSEHQFVVDDITARLATLGLVGETPDEPEIMRLARVQHLRTPITARVERRAGGVSDMDVLRVANVLHPSPAVGGTPSDPAVRWLRQHEDFDRGWYAAPVGWCDLDGNGELRVALRSALVDESQVTLFSGTGIVADSTPEDELAETSVKLRALLDVMESATERSDA
;
A
#
# COMPACT_ATOMS: atom_id res chain seq x y z
N MET A 1 -50.24 26.57 4.03
CA MET A 1 -50.64 26.88 5.42
C MET A 1 -49.42 27.34 6.18
N GLU A 2 -49.55 28.28 7.14
CA GLU A 2 -48.39 28.74 7.92
C GLU A 2 -48.53 28.21 9.34
N TYR A 3 -47.45 27.78 9.95
CA TYR A 3 -47.41 27.15 11.27
C TYR A 3 -46.46 27.92 12.20
N LEU A 4 -46.83 28.02 13.50
CA LEU A 4 -45.87 28.35 14.55
C LEU A 4 -45.02 27.11 14.88
N VAL A 5 -43.91 27.27 15.59
CA VAL A 5 -42.99 26.18 15.88
C VAL A 5 -43.67 25.02 16.67
N GLU A 6 -44.58 25.38 17.58
CA GLU A 6 -45.36 24.43 18.37
C GLU A 6 -46.34 23.63 17.49
N GLU A 7 -47.00 24.33 16.55
CA GLU A 7 -47.96 23.73 15.61
C GLU A 7 -47.27 22.80 14.62
N LEU A 8 -46.04 23.20 14.14
CA LEU A 8 -45.22 22.38 13.26
C LEU A 8 -44.72 21.13 13.97
N ALA A 9 -44.29 21.27 15.24
CA ALA A 9 -43.82 20.17 16.07
C ALA A 9 -44.94 19.13 16.29
N ASP A 10 -46.16 19.59 16.64
CA ASP A 10 -47.34 18.74 16.82
C ASP A 10 -47.74 18.05 15.52
N ALA A 11 -47.74 18.76 14.37
CA ALA A 11 -48.13 18.23 13.06
C ALA A 11 -47.12 17.19 12.49
N THR A 12 -45.87 17.22 12.97
CA THR A 12 -44.80 16.31 12.54
C THR A 12 -44.46 15.24 13.58
N GLY A 13 -44.99 15.35 14.80
CA GLY A 13 -44.72 14.44 15.93
C GLY A 13 -43.25 14.46 16.36
N VAL A 14 -42.62 15.66 16.35
CA VAL A 14 -41.26 15.87 16.88
C VAL A 14 -41.28 16.93 17.98
N ALA A 15 -40.31 16.93 18.88
CA ALA A 15 -40.21 17.96 19.91
C ALA A 15 -39.83 19.34 19.29
N VAL A 16 -40.29 20.45 19.90
CA VAL A 16 -39.96 21.81 19.48
C VAL A 16 -38.46 22.04 19.42
N ASP A 17 -37.70 21.47 20.35
CA ASP A 17 -36.25 21.55 20.36
C ASP A 17 -35.59 20.80 19.20
N THR A 18 -36.22 19.72 18.72
CA THR A 18 -35.80 18.98 17.52
C THR A 18 -35.98 19.84 16.27
N VAL A 19 -37.13 20.57 16.14
CA VAL A 19 -37.33 21.51 15.03
C VAL A 19 -36.25 22.59 15.01
N ARG A 20 -35.93 23.16 16.19
CA ARG A 20 -34.89 24.15 16.35
C ARG A 20 -33.50 23.58 16.06
N TYR A 21 -33.25 22.35 16.44
CA TYR A 21 -32.02 21.63 16.13
C TYR A 21 -31.86 21.44 14.61
N TYR A 22 -32.87 20.92 13.93
CA TYR A 22 -32.85 20.76 12.47
C TYR A 22 -32.63 22.08 11.72
N GLN A 23 -33.17 23.18 12.24
CA GLN A 23 -32.97 24.51 11.68
C GLN A 23 -31.52 24.98 11.88
N ARG A 24 -30.92 24.75 13.06
CA ARG A 24 -29.53 25.09 13.36
C ARG A 24 -28.54 24.29 12.49
N GLU A 25 -28.83 23.02 12.28
CA GLU A 25 -28.03 22.12 11.43
C GLU A 25 -28.29 22.31 9.94
N LYS A 26 -29.06 23.33 9.55
CA LYS A 26 -29.39 23.65 8.15
C LYS A 26 -30.11 22.53 7.39
N LEU A 27 -30.81 21.68 8.10
CA LEU A 27 -31.65 20.61 7.53
C LEU A 27 -33.01 21.15 7.03
N LEU A 28 -33.42 22.33 7.52
CA LEU A 28 -34.60 23.07 7.11
C LEU A 28 -34.20 24.39 6.44
N HIS A 29 -34.93 24.80 5.42
CA HIS A 29 -34.76 26.13 4.83
C HIS A 29 -35.16 27.24 5.84
N ALA A 30 -34.83 28.49 5.54
CA ALA A 30 -35.02 29.57 6.47
C ALA A 30 -36.53 29.92 6.60
N PRO A 31 -37.14 29.90 7.83
CA PRO A 31 -38.52 30.26 8.02
C PRO A 31 -38.72 31.79 7.88
N ARG A 32 -39.94 32.19 7.54
CA ARG A 32 -40.32 33.60 7.44
C ARG A 32 -40.41 34.22 8.84
N ARG A 33 -39.85 35.40 9.00
CA ARG A 33 -39.90 36.17 10.24
C ARG A 33 -40.75 37.43 10.09
N GLU A 34 -41.63 37.64 11.07
CA GLU A 34 -42.44 38.85 11.16
C GLU A 34 -42.39 39.40 12.59
N GLY A 35 -41.59 40.42 12.79
CA GLY A 35 -41.28 40.96 14.13
C GLY A 35 -40.57 39.91 15.01
N ARG A 36 -41.21 39.49 16.12
CA ARG A 36 -40.69 38.47 17.05
C ARG A 36 -41.24 37.08 16.76
N ARG A 37 -42.14 36.91 15.77
CA ARG A 37 -42.76 35.63 15.44
C ARG A 37 -42.03 35.01 14.23
N VAL A 38 -41.93 33.68 14.26
CA VAL A 38 -41.33 32.84 13.21
C VAL A 38 -42.41 31.93 12.66
N PHE A 39 -42.57 31.95 11.33
CA PHE A 39 -43.59 31.19 10.62
C PHE A 39 -42.91 30.18 9.70
N TYR A 40 -43.40 28.96 9.78
CA TYR A 40 -43.00 27.81 8.96
C TYR A 40 -44.10 27.52 7.95
N ASP A 41 -43.77 27.05 6.77
CA ASP A 41 -44.69 26.68 5.69
C ASP A 41 -44.82 25.15 5.53
N GLU A 42 -45.63 24.71 4.59
CA GLU A 42 -45.83 23.29 4.28
C GLU A 42 -44.52 22.60 3.84
N GLY A 43 -43.61 23.32 3.17
CA GLY A 43 -42.29 22.79 2.83
C GLY A 43 -41.45 22.40 4.03
N HIS A 44 -41.57 23.12 5.15
CA HIS A 44 -40.93 22.74 6.41
C HIS A 44 -41.55 21.48 7.01
N LEU A 45 -42.89 21.36 6.94
CA LEU A 45 -43.61 20.19 7.42
C LEU A 45 -43.21 18.92 6.65
N ASP A 46 -43.21 19.00 5.33
CA ASP A 46 -42.84 17.88 4.46
C ASP A 46 -41.34 17.52 4.64
N ARG A 47 -40.50 18.54 4.82
CA ARG A 47 -39.08 18.30 5.05
C ARG A 47 -38.80 17.62 6.39
N ILE A 48 -39.51 17.95 7.46
CA ILE A 48 -39.37 17.25 8.76
C ILE A 48 -39.84 15.80 8.63
N ARG A 49 -40.95 15.54 7.93
CA ARG A 49 -41.41 14.18 7.66
C ARG A 49 -40.36 13.39 6.89
N GLN A 50 -39.75 14.01 5.88
CA GLN A 50 -38.68 13.41 5.08
C GLN A 50 -37.45 13.10 5.94
N ILE A 51 -37.02 14.05 6.79
CA ILE A 51 -35.89 13.82 7.73
C ILE A 51 -36.20 12.64 8.66
N LYS A 52 -37.43 12.57 9.20
CA LYS A 52 -37.83 11.42 10.06
C LYS A 52 -37.79 10.11 9.29
N SER A 53 -38.32 10.06 8.07
CA SER A 53 -38.32 8.86 7.24
C SER A 53 -36.88 8.40 6.96
N LEU A 54 -35.99 9.31 6.54
CA LEU A 54 -34.60 9.00 6.27
C LEU A 54 -33.83 8.58 7.54
N ALA A 55 -34.07 9.24 8.67
CA ALA A 55 -33.47 8.87 9.94
C ALA A 55 -33.95 7.49 10.43
N GLN A 56 -35.24 7.17 10.21
CA GLN A 56 -35.80 5.83 10.49
C GLN A 56 -35.21 4.74 9.59
N GLN A 57 -34.71 5.10 8.42
CA GLN A 57 -34.03 4.21 7.48
C GLN A 57 -32.50 4.12 7.72
N GLY A 58 -32.00 4.70 8.83
CA GLY A 58 -30.61 4.59 9.25
C GLY A 58 -29.68 5.69 8.74
N PHE A 59 -30.18 6.70 8.01
CA PHE A 59 -29.33 7.82 7.56
C PHE A 59 -29.00 8.75 8.74
N SER A 60 -27.73 9.07 8.91
CA SER A 60 -27.28 10.09 9.86
C SER A 60 -27.75 11.50 9.42
N LEU A 61 -27.91 12.42 10.38
CA LEU A 61 -28.33 13.79 10.06
C LEU A 61 -27.32 14.55 9.16
N ALA A 62 -26.04 14.15 9.18
CA ALA A 62 -25.02 14.67 8.27
C ALA A 62 -25.32 14.20 6.83
N GLN A 63 -25.56 12.93 6.61
CA GLN A 63 -25.95 12.37 5.32
C GLN A 63 -27.24 12.98 4.79
N ILE A 64 -28.27 13.15 5.66
CA ILE A 64 -29.54 13.79 5.28
C ILE A 64 -29.34 15.26 4.87
N ARG A 65 -28.40 15.98 5.49
CA ARG A 65 -28.04 17.34 5.11
C ARG A 65 -27.37 17.39 3.73
N ASP A 66 -26.44 16.51 3.47
CA ASP A 66 -25.69 16.45 2.21
C ASP A 66 -26.58 16.03 1.03
N LEU A 67 -27.56 15.15 1.29
CA LEU A 67 -28.64 14.81 0.38
C LEU A 67 -29.55 16.00 0.04
N SER A 68 -29.66 17.02 0.90
CA SER A 68 -30.52 18.20 0.68
C SER A 68 -29.97 19.21 -0.34
N THR A 69 -28.72 19.09 -0.74
CA THR A 69 -28.08 19.99 -1.71
C THR A 69 -28.23 19.53 -3.16
N VAL A 70 -28.81 18.34 -3.40
CA VAL A 70 -29.01 17.77 -4.75
C VAL A 70 -30.48 17.37 -4.90
N ASP A 71 -31.06 17.63 -6.07
CA ASP A 71 -32.46 17.29 -6.45
C ASP A 71 -32.76 15.76 -6.43
N ALA A 72 -31.73 14.94 -6.12
CA ALA A 72 -31.81 13.49 -5.95
C ALA A 72 -32.52 13.02 -4.67
N SER A 73 -32.85 13.92 -3.73
CA SER A 73 -33.40 13.59 -2.41
C SER A 73 -34.77 12.89 -2.48
N GLY A 74 -35.60 13.25 -3.47
CA GLY A 74 -36.89 12.61 -3.66
C GLY A 74 -36.78 11.19 -4.22
N LEU A 75 -35.73 10.90 -4.97
CA LEU A 75 -35.53 9.60 -5.62
C LEU A 75 -35.11 8.52 -4.61
N LEU A 76 -34.25 8.88 -3.66
CA LEU A 76 -33.78 7.97 -2.60
C LEU A 76 -34.88 7.66 -1.58
N VAL A 77 -35.77 8.62 -1.30
CA VAL A 77 -36.92 8.41 -0.41
C VAL A 77 -37.93 7.44 -1.03
N GLU A 78 -38.20 7.55 -2.33
CA GLU A 78 -39.13 6.66 -3.03
C GLU A 78 -38.57 5.23 -3.22
N LEU A 79 -37.24 5.12 -3.36
CA LEU A 79 -36.53 3.83 -3.37
C LEU A 79 -36.58 3.13 -1.99
N ALA A 80 -36.45 3.91 -0.94
CA ALA A 80 -36.55 3.42 0.42
C ALA A 80 -38.01 3.01 0.76
N ASP A 81 -39.02 3.76 0.33
CA ASP A 81 -40.43 3.43 0.53
C ASP A 81 -40.89 2.18 -0.26
N GLN A 82 -40.32 1.94 -1.45
CA GLN A 82 -40.74 0.79 -2.29
C GLN A 82 -40.00 -0.52 -1.96
N ASN A 83 -38.83 -0.44 -1.29
CA ASN A 83 -38.07 -1.59 -0.79
C ASN A 83 -38.15 -1.75 0.73
N ALA A 84 -38.94 -0.98 1.43
CA ALA A 84 -39.21 -1.22 2.84
C ALA A 84 -39.89 -2.59 2.95
N VAL A 85 -39.08 -3.62 3.24
CA VAL A 85 -39.59 -4.83 3.86
C VAL A 85 -40.22 -4.32 5.16
N ASP A 86 -41.54 -4.33 5.24
CA ASP A 86 -42.26 -3.91 6.45
C ASP A 86 -41.58 -4.59 7.65
N PRO A 87 -41.07 -3.87 8.64
CA PRO A 87 -40.42 -4.46 9.79
C PRO A 87 -41.47 -5.26 10.55
N GLU A 88 -41.46 -6.57 10.34
CA GLU A 88 -42.53 -7.48 10.80
C GLU A 88 -42.26 -8.03 12.20
N LEU A 89 -40.96 -8.06 12.61
CA LEU A 89 -40.56 -8.80 13.81
C LEU A 89 -40.22 -7.86 14.96
N ASP A 90 -40.81 -8.13 16.13
CA ASP A 90 -40.27 -7.57 17.38
C ASP A 90 -39.02 -8.34 17.81
N LYS A 91 -38.29 -7.79 18.78
CA LYS A 91 -37.03 -8.35 19.27
C LYS A 91 -37.17 -9.78 19.77
N SER A 92 -38.24 -10.09 20.49
CA SER A 92 -38.49 -11.42 21.06
C SER A 92 -38.81 -12.43 19.96
N GLU A 93 -39.59 -12.05 18.95
CA GLU A 93 -39.91 -12.88 17.80
C GLU A 93 -38.67 -13.13 16.92
N LEU A 94 -37.82 -12.10 16.71
CA LEU A 94 -36.55 -12.22 16.00
C LEU A 94 -35.61 -13.20 16.73
N ALA A 95 -35.44 -13.04 18.05
CA ALA A 95 -34.66 -13.94 18.90
C ALA A 95 -35.11 -15.38 18.79
N ARG A 96 -36.44 -15.58 18.86
CA ARG A 96 -37.08 -16.91 18.80
C ARG A 96 -36.90 -17.57 17.44
N ARG A 97 -37.05 -16.82 16.32
CA ARG A 97 -36.89 -17.36 14.96
C ARG A 97 -35.44 -17.68 14.63
N ALA A 98 -34.51 -16.85 15.06
CA ALA A 98 -33.10 -17.08 14.86
C ALA A 98 -32.49 -18.09 15.86
N ASP A 99 -33.27 -18.47 16.91
CA ASP A 99 -32.83 -19.34 18.00
C ASP A 99 -31.56 -18.80 18.68
N VAL A 100 -31.59 -17.49 19.05
CA VAL A 100 -30.54 -16.79 19.77
C VAL A 100 -31.10 -16.07 21.00
N PRO A 101 -30.31 -15.88 22.06
CA PRO A 101 -30.70 -15.02 23.18
C PRO A 101 -30.91 -13.57 22.77
N GLU A 102 -31.88 -12.85 23.34
CA GLU A 102 -32.22 -11.48 23.00
C GLU A 102 -31.02 -10.51 23.13
N PHE A 103 -30.13 -10.73 24.10
CA PHE A 103 -28.92 -9.89 24.26
C PHE A 103 -27.99 -9.93 23.06
N ILE A 104 -28.01 -11.01 22.26
CA ILE A 104 -27.23 -11.09 21.01
C ILE A 104 -27.73 -10.07 20.01
N ILE A 105 -29.02 -9.80 19.95
CA ILE A 105 -29.60 -8.77 19.08
C ILE A 105 -29.07 -7.40 19.50
N ASP A 106 -28.98 -7.10 20.80
CA ASP A 106 -28.43 -5.85 21.30
C ASP A 106 -26.95 -5.68 20.89
N VAL A 107 -26.18 -6.75 20.96
CA VAL A 107 -24.78 -6.76 20.52
C VAL A 107 -24.67 -6.46 19.03
N VAL A 108 -25.49 -7.12 18.20
CA VAL A 108 -25.47 -6.98 16.73
C VAL A 108 -25.96 -5.59 16.29
N VAL A 109 -26.97 -5.04 16.97
CA VAL A 109 -27.44 -3.65 16.77
C VAL A 109 -26.36 -2.65 17.18
N SER A 110 -25.71 -2.86 18.34
CA SER A 110 -24.61 -1.99 18.80
C SER A 110 -23.39 -2.04 17.90
N ALA A 111 -23.18 -3.16 17.20
CA ALA A 111 -22.12 -3.33 16.21
C ALA A 111 -22.45 -2.72 14.84
N GLY A 112 -23.64 -2.11 14.66
CA GLY A 112 -24.04 -1.49 13.39
C GLY A 112 -24.43 -2.47 12.28
N LEU A 113 -24.64 -3.75 12.62
CA LEU A 113 -24.96 -4.80 11.64
C LEU A 113 -26.45 -4.96 11.41
N LEU A 114 -27.27 -4.58 12.37
CA LEU A 114 -28.73 -4.53 12.29
C LEU A 114 -29.19 -3.13 12.67
N THR A 115 -30.02 -2.54 11.83
CA THR A 115 -30.65 -1.25 12.11
C THR A 115 -32.12 -1.47 12.40
N PRO A 116 -32.57 -1.37 13.68
CA PRO A 116 -33.97 -1.48 14.01
C PRO A 116 -34.74 -0.23 13.58
N VAL A 117 -36.03 -0.38 13.28
CA VAL A 117 -36.96 0.71 13.09
C VAL A 117 -37.72 0.94 14.41
N GLY A 118 -37.72 2.20 14.90
CA GLY A 118 -38.32 2.55 16.20
C GLY A 118 -37.34 2.54 17.36
N ASP A 119 -37.75 3.08 18.53
CA ASP A 119 -36.90 3.23 19.71
C ASP A 119 -37.38 2.37 20.88
N GLY A 120 -36.46 1.91 21.71
CA GLY A 120 -36.74 1.17 22.95
C GLY A 120 -37.49 -0.14 22.71
N ASP A 121 -38.60 -0.34 23.45
CA ASP A 121 -39.42 -1.57 23.38
C ASP A 121 -40.27 -1.68 22.08
N GLU A 122 -40.34 -0.62 21.27
CA GLU A 122 -41.06 -0.59 19.99
C GLU A 122 -40.18 -0.92 18.78
N GLN A 123 -38.94 -1.34 19.01
CA GLN A 123 -38.01 -1.71 17.94
C GLN A 123 -38.58 -2.86 17.08
N ARG A 124 -38.52 -2.68 15.77
CA ARG A 124 -38.92 -3.67 14.75
C ARG A 124 -37.75 -3.99 13.83
N PHE A 125 -37.69 -5.21 13.38
CA PHE A 125 -36.62 -5.75 12.54
C PHE A 125 -37.17 -6.33 11.25
N ALA A 126 -36.43 -6.19 10.17
CA ALA A 126 -36.73 -6.80 8.89
C ALA A 126 -36.64 -8.34 8.96
N ALA A 127 -37.42 -9.05 8.17
CA ALA A 127 -37.48 -10.50 8.19
C ALA A 127 -36.13 -11.17 7.82
N ASP A 128 -35.30 -10.53 6.97
CA ASP A 128 -33.98 -11.02 6.57
C ASP A 128 -32.95 -10.99 7.71
N ALA A 129 -33.20 -10.23 8.79
CA ALA A 129 -32.37 -10.25 9.99
C ALA A 129 -32.28 -11.65 10.63
N VAL A 130 -33.31 -12.50 10.43
CA VAL A 130 -33.29 -13.88 10.89
C VAL A 130 -32.16 -14.68 10.28
N ASP A 131 -32.01 -14.59 8.95
CA ASP A 131 -30.98 -15.34 8.20
C ASP A 131 -29.56 -14.91 8.61
N MET A 132 -29.36 -13.62 8.88
CA MET A 132 -28.07 -13.09 9.33
C MET A 132 -27.74 -13.58 10.76
N LEU A 133 -28.68 -13.59 11.66
CA LEU A 133 -28.47 -14.11 13.03
C LEU A 133 -28.26 -15.63 13.05
N VAL A 134 -28.98 -16.38 12.21
CA VAL A 134 -28.77 -17.83 12.03
C VAL A 134 -27.35 -18.10 11.50
N ALA A 135 -26.85 -17.32 10.52
CA ALA A 135 -25.51 -17.44 10.03
C ALA A 135 -24.45 -17.14 11.11
N ALA A 136 -24.64 -16.07 11.90
CA ALA A 136 -23.77 -15.73 13.02
C ALA A 136 -23.75 -16.84 14.09
N ARG A 137 -24.91 -17.38 14.46
CA ARG A 137 -25.03 -18.53 15.38
C ARG A 137 -24.27 -19.75 14.86
N THR A 138 -24.38 -20.03 13.57
CA THR A 138 -23.67 -21.16 12.94
C THR A 138 -22.17 -21.01 13.11
N LEU A 139 -21.61 -19.82 12.85
CA LEU A 139 -20.18 -19.55 13.05
C LEU A 139 -19.74 -19.75 14.51
N VAL A 140 -20.55 -19.29 15.46
CA VAL A 140 -20.26 -19.48 16.89
C VAL A 140 -20.34 -20.97 17.30
N SER A 141 -21.30 -21.73 16.76
CA SER A 141 -21.39 -23.17 17.01
C SER A 141 -20.24 -23.98 16.45
N GLU A 142 -19.59 -23.48 15.38
CA GLU A 142 -18.37 -24.07 14.79
C GLU A 142 -17.08 -23.59 15.49
N GLY A 143 -17.18 -22.84 16.59
CA GLY A 143 -16.05 -22.50 17.46
C GLY A 143 -15.47 -21.10 17.28
N VAL A 144 -16.08 -20.25 16.45
CA VAL A 144 -15.69 -18.83 16.35
C VAL A 144 -16.15 -18.10 17.60
N SER A 145 -15.24 -17.37 18.29
CA SER A 145 -15.62 -16.61 19.47
C SER A 145 -16.56 -15.46 19.12
N LEU A 146 -17.56 -15.21 19.96
CA LEU A 146 -18.52 -14.10 19.75
C LEU A 146 -17.81 -12.74 19.72
N GLU A 147 -16.76 -12.57 20.53
CA GLU A 147 -15.95 -11.35 20.59
C GLU A 147 -15.20 -11.10 19.26
N GLU A 148 -14.56 -12.14 18.71
CA GLU A 148 -13.84 -12.03 17.42
C GLU A 148 -14.81 -11.81 16.26
N LEU A 149 -15.96 -12.49 16.28
CA LEU A 149 -17.02 -12.30 15.28
C LEU A 149 -17.56 -10.86 15.32
N THR A 150 -17.83 -10.32 16.51
CA THR A 150 -18.31 -8.95 16.69
C THR A 150 -17.26 -7.93 16.22
N ALA A 151 -15.99 -8.13 16.56
CA ALA A 151 -14.91 -7.25 16.12
C ALA A 151 -14.71 -7.29 14.59
N LEU A 152 -14.88 -8.46 13.97
CA LEU A 152 -14.85 -8.59 12.51
C LEU A 152 -16.03 -7.86 11.87
N ALA A 153 -17.20 -8.03 12.44
CA ALA A 153 -18.44 -7.46 11.97
C ALA A 153 -18.43 -5.91 12.03
N MET A 154 -17.91 -5.32 13.11
CA MET A 154 -17.73 -3.86 13.24
C MET A 154 -16.78 -3.31 12.17
N ARG A 155 -15.65 -3.99 11.93
CA ARG A 155 -14.72 -3.58 10.84
C ARG A 155 -15.39 -3.69 9.47
N HIS A 156 -16.20 -4.73 9.26
CA HIS A 156 -16.92 -4.92 8.01
C HIS A 156 -17.97 -3.81 7.78
N ALA A 157 -18.75 -3.45 8.82
CA ALA A 157 -19.76 -2.39 8.74
C ALA A 157 -19.12 -1.06 8.28
N THR A 158 -18.02 -0.66 8.89
CA THR A 158 -17.29 0.57 8.50
C THR A 158 -16.83 0.55 7.05
N HIS A 159 -16.34 -0.57 6.54
CA HIS A 159 -15.86 -0.66 5.16
C HIS A 159 -17.01 -0.76 4.13
N ILE A 160 -18.13 -1.33 4.50
CA ILE A 160 -19.30 -1.40 3.63
C ILE A 160 -19.92 -0.02 3.42
N GLU A 161 -19.95 0.83 4.45
CA GLU A 161 -20.43 2.21 4.34
C GLU A 161 -19.63 2.98 3.26
N ASP A 162 -18.31 2.90 3.28
CA ASP A 162 -17.44 3.52 2.27
C ASP A 162 -17.76 3.00 0.84
N VAL A 163 -17.94 1.69 0.69
CA VAL A 163 -18.24 1.07 -0.62
C VAL A 163 -19.63 1.47 -1.12
N VAL A 164 -20.60 1.60 -0.23
CA VAL A 164 -21.96 2.05 -0.57
C VAL A 164 -21.96 3.52 -0.99
N ASP A 165 -21.22 4.38 -0.30
CA ASP A 165 -21.09 5.79 -0.64
C ASP A 165 -20.41 5.97 -2.00
N ASP A 166 -19.34 5.24 -2.28
CA ASP A 166 -18.67 5.22 -3.58
C ASP A 166 -19.61 4.75 -4.71
N ALA A 167 -20.42 3.72 -4.45
CA ALA A 167 -21.40 3.22 -5.41
C ALA A 167 -22.48 4.27 -5.68
N ILE A 168 -22.98 4.97 -4.68
CA ILE A 168 -23.96 6.07 -4.81
C ILE A 168 -23.36 7.20 -5.66
N GLU A 169 -22.13 7.60 -5.41
CA GLU A 169 -21.44 8.64 -6.20
C GLU A 169 -21.21 8.21 -7.66
N LEU A 170 -20.86 6.94 -7.88
CA LEU A 170 -20.75 6.37 -9.22
C LEU A 170 -22.09 6.44 -9.97
N PHE A 171 -23.20 6.11 -9.30
CA PHE A 171 -24.54 6.22 -9.88
C PHE A 171 -24.92 7.66 -10.20
N LYS A 172 -24.67 8.61 -9.29
CA LYS A 172 -24.93 10.04 -9.51
C LYS A 172 -24.22 10.53 -10.78
N ARG A 173 -22.89 10.32 -10.88
CA ARG A 173 -22.07 10.75 -12.02
C ARG A 173 -22.55 10.19 -13.36
N ASN A 174 -23.03 8.94 -13.38
CA ASN A 174 -23.51 8.31 -14.61
C ASN A 174 -24.99 8.64 -14.93
N SER A 175 -25.76 9.10 -13.96
CA SER A 175 -27.16 9.47 -14.13
C SER A 175 -27.32 10.88 -14.72
N ASP A 176 -26.53 11.85 -14.26
CA ASP A 176 -26.57 13.23 -14.74
C ASP A 176 -26.12 13.37 -16.21
N ALA A 177 -25.28 12.45 -16.70
CA ALA A 177 -24.73 12.51 -18.04
C ALA A 177 -25.72 12.12 -19.18
N LYS A 178 -26.94 11.67 -18.89
CA LYS A 178 -27.84 11.07 -19.91
C LYS A 178 -29.26 11.64 -20.02
N GLY A 179 -29.61 12.69 -19.27
CA GLY A 179 -30.91 13.38 -19.39
C GLY A 179 -32.16 12.49 -19.16
N ARG A 180 -32.04 11.50 -18.27
CA ARG A 180 -33.13 10.57 -17.95
C ARG A 180 -34.13 11.20 -17.00
N ASP A 181 -35.41 10.82 -17.14
CA ASP A 181 -36.43 11.22 -16.18
C ASP A 181 -36.30 10.42 -14.85
N ARG A 182 -37.05 10.89 -13.83
CA ARG A 182 -37.03 10.33 -12.48
C ARG A 182 -37.43 8.84 -12.44
N ASN A 183 -38.47 8.47 -13.19
CA ASN A 183 -39.00 7.10 -13.21
C ASN A 183 -38.03 6.13 -13.90
N GLU A 184 -37.31 6.60 -14.91
CA GLU A 184 -36.25 5.84 -15.58
C GLU A 184 -35.07 5.58 -14.63
N LEU A 185 -34.73 6.55 -13.78
CA LEU A 185 -33.66 6.40 -12.78
C LEU A 185 -34.04 5.40 -11.69
N VAL A 186 -35.27 5.46 -11.13
CA VAL A 186 -35.80 4.47 -10.16
C VAL A 186 -35.80 3.07 -10.77
N GLY A 187 -36.32 2.91 -11.98
CA GLY A 187 -36.31 1.64 -12.69
C GLY A 187 -34.89 1.09 -12.97
N LEU A 188 -33.92 1.98 -13.19
CA LEU A 188 -32.52 1.61 -13.35
C LEU A 188 -31.92 1.09 -12.03
N MET A 189 -32.16 1.79 -10.92
CA MET A 189 -31.68 1.39 -9.59
C MET A 189 -32.25 0.03 -9.16
N HIS A 190 -33.55 -0.21 -9.35
CA HIS A 190 -34.17 -1.53 -9.08
C HIS A 190 -33.51 -2.68 -9.85
N ARG A 191 -33.03 -2.43 -11.06
CA ARG A 191 -32.31 -3.44 -11.85
C ARG A 191 -30.84 -3.59 -11.44
N LEU A 192 -30.18 -2.49 -11.05
CA LEU A 192 -28.73 -2.49 -10.83
C LEU A 192 -28.32 -2.86 -9.40
N VAL A 193 -29.11 -2.49 -8.38
CA VAL A 193 -28.81 -2.83 -6.99
C VAL A 193 -28.69 -4.36 -6.78
N PRO A 194 -29.63 -5.21 -7.24
CA PRO A 194 -29.48 -6.67 -7.12
C PRO A 194 -28.26 -7.21 -7.89
N VAL A 195 -27.93 -6.61 -9.03
CA VAL A 195 -26.76 -7.00 -9.84
C VAL A 195 -25.47 -6.63 -9.13
N ALA A 196 -25.38 -5.41 -8.58
CA ALA A 196 -24.24 -4.94 -7.80
C ALA A 196 -24.04 -5.79 -6.53
N SER A 197 -25.11 -6.05 -5.78
CA SER A 197 -25.07 -6.93 -4.60
C SER A 197 -24.61 -8.34 -4.95
N LYS A 198 -25.07 -8.90 -6.05
CA LYS A 198 -24.62 -10.21 -6.53
C LYS A 198 -23.17 -10.21 -6.97
N LEU A 199 -22.69 -9.12 -7.60
CA LEU A 199 -21.29 -8.95 -8.02
C LEU A 199 -20.39 -8.88 -6.79
N VAL A 200 -20.71 -8.01 -5.83
CA VAL A 200 -19.95 -7.83 -4.58
C VAL A 200 -19.97 -9.10 -3.74
N GLY A 201 -21.14 -9.70 -3.53
CA GLY A 201 -21.28 -10.96 -2.79
C GLY A 201 -20.51 -12.11 -3.45
N GLY A 202 -20.61 -12.25 -4.78
CA GLY A 202 -19.87 -13.27 -5.53
C GLY A 202 -18.35 -13.02 -5.53
N HIS A 203 -17.91 -11.77 -5.54
CA HIS A 203 -16.50 -11.43 -5.37
C HIS A 203 -16.02 -11.75 -3.94
N PHE A 204 -16.79 -11.38 -2.93
CA PHE A 204 -16.50 -11.69 -1.52
C PHE A 204 -16.41 -13.20 -1.30
N GLU A 205 -17.39 -13.98 -1.74
CA GLU A 205 -17.40 -15.45 -1.64
C GLU A 205 -16.17 -16.07 -2.32
N ARG A 206 -15.85 -15.64 -3.54
CA ARG A 206 -14.68 -16.13 -4.28
C ARG A 206 -13.39 -15.77 -3.56
N THR A 207 -13.26 -14.52 -3.09
CA THR A 207 -12.08 -14.05 -2.37
C THR A 207 -11.93 -14.77 -1.04
N LEU A 208 -13.04 -14.95 -0.29
CA LEU A 208 -13.05 -15.72 0.95
C LEU A 208 -12.64 -17.16 0.71
N ARG A 209 -13.23 -17.82 -0.30
CA ARG A 209 -12.89 -19.20 -0.68
C ARG A 209 -11.42 -19.33 -1.09
N THR A 210 -10.92 -18.43 -1.94
CA THR A 210 -9.52 -18.43 -2.38
C THR A 210 -8.57 -18.19 -1.21
N ARG A 211 -8.88 -17.23 -0.34
CA ARG A 211 -8.06 -16.92 0.85
C ARG A 211 -8.23 -17.96 1.96
N ALA A 212 -9.42 -18.53 2.14
CA ALA A 212 -9.63 -19.63 3.08
C ALA A 212 -8.88 -20.87 2.62
N LEU A 213 -8.95 -21.23 1.34
CA LEU A 213 -8.18 -22.34 0.77
C LEU A 213 -6.67 -22.09 0.87
N ALA A 214 -6.21 -20.86 0.64
CA ALA A 214 -4.82 -20.46 0.83
C ALA A 214 -4.37 -20.49 2.30
N ARG A 215 -5.28 -20.17 3.25
CA ARG A 215 -4.99 -20.19 4.71
C ARG A 215 -5.24 -21.56 5.34
N LEU A 216 -6.27 -22.27 4.93
CA LEU A 216 -6.55 -23.65 5.34
C LEU A 216 -5.61 -24.63 4.65
N GLY A 217 -5.15 -24.32 3.42
CA GLY A 217 -4.04 -25.01 2.77
C GLY A 217 -2.69 -24.75 3.43
N GLY A 218 -2.59 -23.72 4.29
CA GLY A 218 -1.41 -23.48 5.16
C GLY A 218 -1.36 -24.39 6.39
N ASP A 219 -2.46 -25.07 6.74
CA ASP A 219 -2.50 -26.05 7.84
C ASP A 219 -2.79 -27.48 7.33
N THR A 220 -3.16 -27.65 6.08
CA THR A 220 -2.84 -28.89 5.38
C THR A 220 -1.40 -28.74 4.92
N SER A 221 -0.47 -29.17 5.73
CA SER A 221 0.79 -29.71 5.26
C SER A 221 0.48 -30.81 4.25
N VAL A 222 0.16 -30.42 3.01
CA VAL A 222 0.46 -31.26 1.87
C VAL A 222 1.96 -31.44 1.98
N GLY A 223 2.42 -32.63 2.28
CA GLY A 223 3.79 -32.98 2.65
C GLY A 223 4.82 -32.81 1.52
N GLY A 224 4.64 -31.80 0.68
CA GLY A 224 5.58 -31.40 -0.34
C GLY A 224 6.70 -30.57 0.24
N GLY A 225 7.92 -31.03 0.15
CA GLY A 225 9.14 -30.26 0.44
C GLY A 225 9.42 -29.25 -0.65
N VAL A 226 10.33 -28.33 -0.39
CA VAL A 226 11.00 -27.55 -1.44
C VAL A 226 12.45 -27.98 -1.47
N MET A 227 12.92 -28.43 -2.61
CA MET A 227 14.30 -28.85 -2.79
C MET A 227 15.10 -27.71 -3.39
N VAL A 228 16.28 -27.47 -2.84
CA VAL A 228 17.23 -26.49 -3.37
C VAL A 228 18.59 -27.14 -3.55
N PHE A 229 19.14 -27.07 -4.75
CA PHE A 229 20.48 -27.52 -5.06
C PHE A 229 21.38 -26.31 -5.37
N ALA A 230 22.58 -26.29 -4.80
CA ALA A 230 23.55 -25.20 -4.99
C ALA A 230 24.85 -25.73 -5.62
N ARG A 231 25.37 -24.99 -6.62
CA ARG A 231 26.65 -25.25 -7.28
C ARG A 231 27.48 -23.99 -7.39
N LYS A 232 28.79 -24.10 -7.16
CA LYS A 232 29.73 -23.02 -7.44
C LYS A 232 30.10 -23.03 -8.92
N LEU A 233 30.11 -21.84 -9.54
CA LEU A 233 30.55 -21.67 -10.92
C LEU A 233 32.07 -21.49 -10.98
N ASP A 234 32.67 -21.95 -12.09
CA ASP A 234 34.11 -21.81 -12.31
C ASP A 234 34.49 -20.36 -12.64
N ASP A 235 33.65 -19.68 -13.40
CA ASP A 235 33.84 -18.29 -13.81
C ASP A 235 32.82 -17.35 -13.16
N ARG A 236 33.17 -16.07 -13.05
CA ARG A 236 32.22 -15.05 -12.63
C ARG A 236 31.24 -14.71 -13.74
N VAL A 237 30.01 -14.47 -13.34
CA VAL A 237 28.90 -14.21 -14.25
C VAL A 237 28.58 -12.70 -14.23
N ASP A 238 28.29 -12.13 -15.39
CA ASP A 238 27.76 -10.78 -15.49
C ASP A 238 26.25 -10.76 -15.15
N PRO A 239 25.85 -10.20 -13.99
CA PRO A 239 24.47 -10.29 -13.54
C PRO A 239 23.50 -9.51 -14.46
N VAL A 240 23.92 -8.39 -15.04
CA VAL A 240 23.07 -7.59 -15.93
C VAL A 240 22.83 -8.31 -17.26
N ALA A 241 23.86 -9.00 -17.77
CA ALA A 241 23.73 -9.81 -18.99
C ALA A 241 22.77 -10.98 -18.77
N VAL A 242 22.87 -11.69 -17.64
CA VAL A 242 21.94 -12.78 -17.28
C VAL A 242 20.51 -12.27 -17.19
N TYR A 243 20.27 -11.16 -16.47
CA TYR A 243 18.93 -10.56 -16.37
C TYR A 243 18.39 -10.15 -17.74
N GLY A 244 19.22 -9.56 -18.59
CA GLY A 244 18.82 -9.07 -19.91
C GLY A 244 18.49 -10.17 -20.92
N ALA A 245 19.14 -11.33 -20.81
CA ALA A 245 18.88 -12.48 -21.66
C ALA A 245 17.68 -13.35 -21.18
N ALA A 246 17.23 -13.15 -19.93
CA ALA A 246 16.16 -13.95 -19.35
C ALA A 246 14.80 -13.62 -19.99
N THR A 247 14.07 -14.69 -20.34
CA THR A 247 12.71 -14.64 -20.91
C THR A 247 11.64 -15.08 -19.90
N ASP A 248 12.06 -15.38 -18.67
CA ASP A 248 11.17 -15.81 -17.61
C ASP A 248 10.11 -14.75 -17.30
N HIS A 249 8.88 -15.20 -17.01
CA HIS A 249 7.78 -14.30 -16.64
C HIS A 249 8.13 -13.45 -15.42
N PHE A 250 8.83 -14.03 -14.45
CA PHE A 250 9.43 -13.33 -13.34
C PHE A 250 10.96 -13.35 -13.47
N ARG A 251 11.58 -12.17 -13.30
CA ARG A 251 13.03 -12.00 -13.21
C ARG A 251 13.38 -10.83 -12.30
N SER A 252 14.47 -10.95 -11.55
CA SER A 252 14.92 -9.88 -10.67
C SER A 252 16.43 -9.74 -10.73
N LEU A 253 16.90 -8.50 -10.55
CA LEU A 253 18.30 -8.14 -10.43
C LEU A 253 18.50 -7.31 -9.17
N TRP A 254 19.57 -7.60 -8.43
CA TRP A 254 20.05 -6.81 -7.31
C TRP A 254 21.56 -6.73 -7.36
N VAL A 255 22.14 -5.52 -7.48
CA VAL A 255 23.59 -5.33 -7.60
C VAL A 255 24.05 -4.24 -6.64
N ARG A 256 25.09 -4.54 -5.86
CA ARG A 256 25.82 -3.57 -5.02
C ARG A 256 27.29 -3.60 -5.43
N PRO A 257 27.70 -2.74 -6.36
CA PRO A 257 29.06 -2.78 -6.91
C PRO A 257 30.15 -2.59 -5.87
N ASP A 258 30.00 -1.61 -4.97
CA ASP A 258 30.98 -1.30 -3.92
C ASP A 258 31.16 -2.45 -2.89
N ASP A 259 30.11 -3.27 -2.71
CA ASP A 259 30.14 -4.42 -1.81
C ASP A 259 30.53 -5.73 -2.52
N GLY A 260 30.73 -5.70 -3.85
CA GLY A 260 31.02 -6.88 -4.67
C GLY A 260 29.95 -7.96 -4.55
N PHE A 261 28.67 -7.56 -4.45
CA PHE A 261 27.53 -8.44 -4.31
C PHE A 261 26.53 -8.26 -5.45
N ALA A 262 26.13 -9.36 -6.08
CA ALA A 262 25.02 -9.35 -7.01
C ALA A 262 24.15 -10.60 -6.88
N LEU A 263 22.88 -10.44 -7.23
CA LEU A 263 21.88 -11.48 -7.23
C LEU A 263 20.99 -11.34 -8.48
N VAL A 264 20.82 -12.44 -9.22
CA VAL A 264 19.83 -12.55 -10.29
C VAL A 264 18.88 -13.69 -9.94
N ALA A 265 17.59 -13.43 -10.05
CA ALA A 265 16.54 -14.40 -9.75
C ALA A 265 15.65 -14.58 -10.98
N LEU A 266 15.40 -15.84 -11.36
CA LEU A 266 14.65 -16.22 -12.55
C LEU A 266 13.59 -17.27 -12.21
N GLY A 267 12.39 -17.12 -12.77
CA GLY A 267 11.26 -18.01 -12.51
C GLY A 267 10.71 -17.87 -11.08
N ALA A 268 9.73 -18.68 -10.73
CA ALA A 268 9.06 -18.65 -9.43
C ALA A 268 8.73 -20.07 -8.97
N ALA A 269 9.55 -20.64 -8.09
CA ALA A 269 9.29 -21.94 -7.47
C ALA A 269 8.22 -21.83 -6.38
N GLU A 270 8.23 -20.74 -5.59
CA GLU A 270 7.20 -20.43 -4.60
C GLU A 270 6.92 -18.92 -4.63
N VAL A 271 5.65 -18.54 -4.39
CA VAL A 271 5.19 -17.15 -4.41
C VAL A 271 4.43 -16.84 -3.13
N ILE A 272 4.81 -15.74 -2.48
CA ILE A 272 4.18 -15.23 -1.25
C ILE A 272 3.61 -13.84 -1.57
N GLU A 273 2.28 -13.70 -1.59
CA GLU A 273 1.58 -12.46 -1.93
C GLU A 273 0.56 -12.05 -0.84
N PRO A 274 1.02 -11.59 0.32
CA PRO A 274 0.11 -11.08 1.33
C PRO A 274 -0.40 -9.69 0.97
N HIS A 275 -1.62 -9.37 1.42
CA HIS A 275 -2.29 -8.12 1.12
C HIS A 275 -2.68 -7.37 2.39
N GLY A 276 -2.99 -6.08 2.23
CA GLY A 276 -3.50 -5.22 3.30
C GLY A 276 -2.47 -4.85 4.36
N ASP A 277 -2.94 -4.34 5.49
CA ASP A 277 -2.08 -3.78 6.55
C ASP A 277 -1.16 -4.81 7.19
N SER A 278 -1.56 -6.08 7.22
CA SER A 278 -0.74 -7.18 7.76
C SER A 278 0.29 -7.75 6.79
N ARG A 279 0.46 -7.17 5.59
CA ARG A 279 1.32 -7.72 4.53
C ARG A 279 2.75 -8.03 4.95
N PHE A 280 3.35 -7.20 5.80
CA PHE A 280 4.70 -7.43 6.32
C PHE A 280 4.77 -8.63 7.28
N SER A 281 3.88 -8.68 8.27
CA SER A 281 3.84 -9.77 9.23
C SER A 281 3.44 -11.09 8.59
N ALA A 282 2.53 -11.06 7.62
CA ALA A 282 2.12 -12.23 6.86
C ALA A 282 3.25 -12.73 5.94
N ALA A 283 4.03 -11.83 5.30
CA ALA A 283 5.22 -12.22 4.53
C ALA A 283 6.28 -12.87 5.43
N SER A 284 6.55 -12.30 6.61
CA SER A 284 7.47 -12.87 7.61
C SER A 284 7.04 -14.27 8.06
N ALA A 285 5.77 -14.46 8.38
CA ALA A 285 5.23 -15.77 8.76
C ALA A 285 5.33 -16.80 7.62
N ALA A 286 4.97 -16.41 6.40
CA ALA A 286 5.06 -17.28 5.22
C ALA A 286 6.51 -17.66 4.88
N ARG A 287 7.47 -16.72 4.99
CA ARG A 287 8.91 -17.00 4.87
C ARG A 287 9.36 -18.08 5.87
N ALA A 288 8.97 -17.92 7.14
CA ALA A 288 9.34 -18.88 8.18
C ALA A 288 8.75 -20.28 7.92
N ALA A 289 7.48 -20.33 7.51
CA ALA A 289 6.82 -21.59 7.12
C ALA A 289 7.49 -22.25 5.91
N LEU A 290 7.87 -21.46 4.90
CA LEU A 290 8.62 -21.95 3.75
C LEU A 290 9.99 -22.49 4.17
N GLY A 291 10.72 -21.79 5.03
CA GLY A 291 12.02 -22.21 5.56
C GLY A 291 11.98 -23.58 6.23
N ALA A 292 10.89 -23.89 6.94
CA ALA A 292 10.70 -25.21 7.57
C ALA A 292 10.50 -26.37 6.57
N ARG A 293 10.12 -26.08 5.32
CA ARG A 293 9.87 -27.05 4.24
C ARG A 293 11.07 -27.25 3.33
N ILE A 294 12.10 -26.40 3.40
CA ILE A 294 13.24 -26.42 2.49
C ILE A 294 14.25 -27.51 2.85
N ARG A 295 14.66 -28.28 1.84
CA ARG A 295 15.77 -29.22 1.89
C ARG A 295 16.89 -28.73 0.98
N ARG A 296 18.06 -28.48 1.58
CA ARG A 296 19.23 -27.91 0.90
C ARG A 296 20.24 -28.99 0.57
N HIS A 297 20.69 -28.99 -0.70
CA HIS A 297 21.71 -29.86 -1.24
C HIS A 297 22.86 -29.05 -1.83
N GLY A 298 24.08 -29.62 -1.80
CA GLY A 298 25.29 -28.96 -2.30
C GLY A 298 26.29 -28.63 -1.16
N PRO A 299 27.32 -27.85 -1.46
CA PRO A 299 28.37 -27.51 -0.50
C PRO A 299 27.85 -26.77 0.72
N ALA A 300 28.35 -27.10 1.92
CA ALA A 300 27.90 -26.49 3.17
C ALA A 300 28.09 -24.96 3.27
N HIS A 301 29.02 -24.40 2.48
CA HIS A 301 29.31 -22.96 2.42
C HIS A 301 28.57 -22.23 1.29
N ALA A 302 27.69 -22.96 0.55
CA ALA A 302 26.86 -22.33 -0.47
C ALA A 302 25.94 -21.25 0.11
N PRO A 303 25.58 -20.21 -0.68
CA PRO A 303 24.60 -19.22 -0.26
C PRO A 303 23.30 -19.87 0.19
N ALA A 304 22.61 -19.24 1.14
CA ALA A 304 21.25 -19.63 1.48
C ALA A 304 20.30 -19.31 0.31
N PRO A 305 19.22 -20.11 0.12
CA PRO A 305 18.13 -19.72 -0.77
C PRO A 305 17.51 -18.42 -0.29
N VAL A 306 17.14 -17.56 -1.25
CA VAL A 306 16.61 -16.24 -0.96
C VAL A 306 15.23 -16.04 -1.55
N LEU A 307 14.42 -15.25 -0.87
CA LEU A 307 13.23 -14.64 -1.42
C LEU A 307 13.60 -13.25 -1.94
N VAL A 308 13.11 -12.90 -3.12
CA VAL A 308 13.28 -11.57 -3.72
C VAL A 308 11.93 -10.93 -3.93
N GLY A 309 11.83 -9.61 -3.69
CA GLY A 309 10.54 -8.93 -3.82
C GLY A 309 10.47 -7.58 -3.16
N GLY A 310 9.26 -7.19 -2.81
CA GLY A 310 9.00 -5.91 -2.19
C GLY A 310 7.58 -5.75 -1.70
N PHE A 311 7.29 -4.53 -1.24
CA PHE A 311 6.00 -4.11 -0.74
C PHE A 311 5.52 -2.88 -1.51
N SER A 312 4.22 -2.60 -1.51
CA SER A 312 3.69 -1.31 -1.92
C SER A 312 3.92 -0.25 -0.83
N PHE A 313 4.00 1.01 -1.22
CA PHE A 313 4.15 2.16 -0.31
C PHE A 313 3.02 2.18 0.72
N SER A 314 1.81 2.02 0.27
CA SER A 314 0.63 1.93 1.12
C SER A 314 -0.32 0.87 0.59
N CYS A 315 -1.03 0.19 1.47
CA CYS A 315 -2.18 -0.63 1.12
C CYS A 315 -3.45 0.20 1.31
N GLY A 316 -4.46 0.00 0.50
CA GLY A 316 -5.74 0.68 0.66
C GLY A 316 -6.60 0.64 -0.59
N ASN A 317 -7.84 1.09 -0.44
CA ASN A 317 -8.98 0.93 -1.32
C ASN A 317 -8.91 1.66 -2.69
N ARG A 318 -7.75 2.02 -3.20
CA ARG A 318 -7.70 2.44 -4.61
C ARG A 318 -7.84 1.21 -5.50
N PRO A 319 -8.61 1.31 -6.60
CA PRO A 319 -8.52 0.30 -7.65
C PRO A 319 -7.05 0.12 -8.02
N VAL A 320 -6.61 -1.13 -8.23
CA VAL A 320 -5.25 -1.40 -8.67
C VAL A 320 -5.00 -0.54 -9.91
N ASP A 321 -4.08 0.41 -9.81
CA ASP A 321 -3.68 1.23 -10.94
C ASP A 321 -3.18 0.28 -12.03
N PRO A 322 -3.73 0.35 -13.26
CA PRO A 322 -3.32 -0.53 -14.36
C PRO A 322 -1.81 -0.52 -14.58
N ASP A 323 -1.14 0.58 -14.26
CA ASP A 323 0.30 0.71 -14.40
C ASP A 323 1.06 -0.23 -13.47
N TRP A 324 0.55 -0.51 -12.26
CA TRP A 324 1.14 -1.43 -11.29
C TRP A 324 0.67 -2.89 -11.41
N THR A 325 0.06 -3.26 -12.53
CA THR A 325 -0.30 -4.67 -12.77
C THR A 325 0.95 -5.55 -12.68
N GLY A 326 0.89 -6.58 -11.82
CA GLY A 326 2.04 -7.44 -11.53
C GLY A 326 2.82 -7.06 -10.27
N PHE A 327 2.54 -5.90 -9.66
CA PHE A 327 3.19 -5.41 -8.43
C PHE A 327 2.12 -5.20 -7.33
N PRO A 328 1.70 -6.29 -6.64
CA PRO A 328 0.66 -6.22 -5.60
C PRO A 328 1.17 -5.53 -4.32
N ASP A 329 0.31 -5.48 -3.27
CA ASP A 329 0.66 -4.92 -1.95
C ASP A 329 1.97 -5.50 -1.37
N ALA A 330 2.23 -6.78 -1.63
CA ALA A 330 3.51 -7.43 -1.38
C ALA A 330 3.67 -8.64 -2.30
N ARG A 331 4.89 -8.85 -2.77
CA ARG A 331 5.28 -10.06 -3.50
C ARG A 331 6.68 -10.46 -3.11
N TRP A 332 6.83 -11.72 -2.69
CA TRP A 332 8.09 -12.35 -2.37
C TRP A 332 8.17 -13.69 -3.08
N ILE A 333 9.22 -13.92 -3.83
CA ILE A 333 9.37 -15.07 -4.69
C ILE A 333 10.63 -15.85 -4.29
N LEU A 334 10.48 -17.16 -4.05
CA LEU A 334 11.62 -18.09 -4.12
C LEU A 334 11.84 -18.41 -5.60
N PRO A 335 12.97 -17.99 -6.19
CA PRO A 335 13.20 -18.20 -7.61
C PRO A 335 13.41 -19.68 -7.94
N GLU A 336 13.06 -20.09 -9.16
CA GLU A 336 13.46 -21.40 -9.69
C GLU A 336 14.97 -21.47 -9.89
N VAL A 337 15.58 -20.35 -10.31
CA VAL A 337 17.03 -20.22 -10.46
C VAL A 337 17.50 -18.92 -9.85
N THR A 338 18.58 -19.01 -9.08
CA THR A 338 19.25 -17.84 -8.48
C THR A 338 20.74 -17.88 -8.82
N VAL A 339 21.26 -16.79 -9.41
CA VAL A 339 22.69 -16.53 -9.52
C VAL A 339 23.09 -15.59 -8.39
N VAL A 340 24.07 -15.97 -7.58
CA VAL A 340 24.62 -15.14 -6.51
C VAL A 340 26.10 -14.92 -6.79
N ASP A 341 26.51 -13.68 -7.04
CA ASP A 341 27.90 -13.29 -7.16
C ASP A 341 28.33 -12.55 -5.89
N ARG A 342 29.42 -13.02 -5.27
CA ARG A 342 29.97 -12.47 -4.04
C ARG A 342 31.49 -12.61 -4.03
N TYR A 343 32.16 -12.15 -2.94
CA TYR A 343 33.61 -12.11 -2.85
C TYR A 343 34.32 -13.44 -3.15
N ASP A 344 33.67 -14.61 -2.86
CA ASP A 344 34.23 -15.96 -3.05
C ASP A 344 33.91 -16.58 -4.41
N GLY A 345 33.24 -15.83 -5.32
CA GLY A 345 32.87 -16.24 -6.68
C GLY A 345 31.38 -16.30 -6.89
N SER A 346 31.00 -16.76 -8.09
CA SER A 346 29.60 -16.91 -8.50
C SER A 346 29.05 -18.28 -8.12
N TRP A 347 27.79 -18.30 -7.72
CA TRP A 347 27.04 -19.49 -7.34
C TRP A 347 25.74 -19.55 -8.13
N LEU A 348 25.33 -20.78 -8.43
CA LEU A 348 24.06 -21.07 -9.06
C LEU A 348 23.22 -21.94 -8.11
N LEU A 349 22.00 -21.54 -7.82
CA LEU A 349 21.03 -22.28 -7.03
C LEU A 349 19.83 -22.57 -7.91
N ALA A 350 19.32 -23.80 -7.86
CA ALA A 350 18.04 -24.15 -8.44
C ALA A 350 17.09 -24.65 -7.36
N ALA A 351 15.82 -24.26 -7.46
CA ALA A 351 14.77 -24.64 -6.53
C ALA A 351 13.57 -25.25 -7.27
N THR A 352 12.94 -26.25 -6.66
CA THR A 352 11.68 -26.81 -7.13
C THR A 352 10.80 -27.22 -5.95
N SER A 353 9.49 -27.01 -6.09
CA SER A 353 8.50 -27.51 -5.15
C SER A 353 8.17 -28.97 -5.47
N LEU A 354 8.08 -29.80 -4.43
CA LEU A 354 7.74 -31.22 -4.52
C LEU A 354 6.30 -31.44 -4.05
N ALA A 355 5.52 -32.17 -4.79
CA ALA A 355 4.23 -32.65 -4.29
C ALA A 355 4.43 -33.86 -3.34
N GLU A 356 3.39 -34.22 -2.59
CA GLU A 356 3.42 -35.39 -1.74
C GLU A 356 3.53 -36.66 -2.61
N GLY A 357 4.61 -37.44 -2.37
CA GLY A 357 4.90 -38.67 -3.13
C GLY A 357 5.83 -38.49 -4.31
N ASP A 358 6.30 -37.27 -4.60
CA ASP A 358 7.33 -37.06 -5.62
C ASP A 358 8.64 -37.75 -5.25
N ASP A 359 9.34 -38.27 -6.26
CA ASP A 359 10.66 -38.85 -6.08
C ASP A 359 11.71 -37.75 -5.91
N GLU A 360 12.17 -37.60 -4.68
CA GLU A 360 13.18 -36.59 -4.32
C GLU A 360 14.50 -36.78 -5.08
N THR A 361 14.89 -38.03 -5.36
CA THR A 361 16.12 -38.35 -6.10
C THR A 361 16.00 -37.88 -7.55
N ALA A 362 14.87 -38.19 -8.20
CA ALA A 362 14.61 -37.74 -9.55
C ALA A 362 14.53 -36.21 -9.67
N ALA A 363 13.94 -35.54 -8.68
CA ALA A 363 13.90 -34.09 -8.63
C ALA A 363 15.30 -33.49 -8.46
N LEU A 364 16.13 -34.07 -7.61
CA LEU A 364 17.53 -33.67 -7.43
C LEU A 364 18.35 -33.80 -8.72
N ASP A 365 18.24 -34.97 -9.37
CA ASP A 365 18.93 -35.25 -10.65
C ASP A 365 18.52 -34.23 -11.73
N LEU A 366 17.23 -33.85 -11.76
CA LEU A 366 16.71 -32.85 -12.70
C LEU A 366 17.27 -31.46 -12.41
N LEU A 367 17.33 -31.04 -11.13
CA LEU A 367 17.91 -29.77 -10.73
C LEU A 367 19.41 -29.72 -11.07
N GLU A 368 20.14 -30.77 -10.79
CA GLU A 368 21.55 -30.86 -11.09
C GLU A 368 21.81 -30.76 -12.60
N ALA A 369 21.04 -31.52 -13.43
CA ALA A 369 21.12 -31.44 -14.88
C ALA A 369 20.80 -30.02 -15.41
N ARG A 370 19.77 -29.36 -14.87
CA ARG A 370 19.42 -27.99 -15.24
C ARG A 370 20.54 -26.98 -14.92
N LEU A 371 21.18 -27.12 -13.75
CA LEU A 371 22.31 -26.25 -13.38
C LEU A 371 23.54 -26.53 -14.26
N GLU A 372 23.78 -27.77 -14.68
CA GLU A 372 24.88 -28.12 -15.60
C GLU A 372 24.65 -27.49 -16.97
N GLU A 373 23.44 -27.59 -17.50
CA GLU A 373 23.05 -26.95 -18.76
C GLU A 373 23.27 -25.44 -18.72
N MET A 374 22.80 -24.78 -17.67
CA MET A 374 22.93 -23.32 -17.49
C MET A 374 24.39 -22.88 -17.28
N ALA A 375 25.18 -23.64 -16.52
CA ALA A 375 26.59 -23.35 -16.31
C ALA A 375 27.43 -23.52 -17.62
N SER A 376 26.98 -24.36 -18.53
CA SER A 376 27.62 -24.63 -19.82
C SER A 376 27.14 -23.71 -20.94
N ALA A 377 26.07 -22.93 -20.71
CA ALA A 377 25.51 -22.02 -21.70
C ALA A 377 26.50 -20.89 -22.03
N PRO A 378 26.64 -20.47 -23.30
CA PRO A 378 27.48 -19.34 -23.66
C PRO A 378 26.95 -18.05 -22.97
N ALA A 379 27.87 -17.16 -22.59
CA ALA A 379 27.51 -15.87 -22.01
C ALA A 379 26.52 -15.13 -22.95
N PRO A 380 25.39 -14.62 -22.41
CA PRO A 380 24.39 -13.97 -23.23
C PRO A 380 24.94 -12.71 -23.88
N ALA A 381 24.56 -12.46 -25.14
CA ALA A 381 24.91 -11.26 -25.88
C ALA A 381 24.25 -10.03 -25.26
N THR A 382 24.94 -8.90 -25.24
CA THR A 382 24.38 -7.63 -24.78
C THR A 382 23.22 -7.21 -25.70
N PRO A 383 22.01 -6.93 -25.17
CA PRO A 383 20.89 -6.51 -26.00
C PRO A 383 21.16 -5.21 -26.73
N VAL A 384 20.68 -5.11 -27.98
CA VAL A 384 20.73 -3.88 -28.78
C VAL A 384 19.63 -2.92 -28.31
N VAL A 385 19.98 -1.65 -28.15
CA VAL A 385 19.13 -0.60 -27.59
C VAL A 385 18.28 0.08 -28.66
N GLY A 386 17.02 0.39 -28.37
CA GLY A 386 16.18 1.27 -29.18
C GLY A 386 16.40 2.75 -28.87
N GLU A 387 16.02 3.63 -29.80
CA GLU A 387 16.19 5.09 -29.70
C GLU A 387 15.28 5.69 -28.62
N ILE A 388 15.86 6.43 -27.66
CA ILE A 388 15.12 7.22 -26.67
C ILE A 388 15.00 8.66 -27.15
N VAL A 389 13.79 9.17 -27.25
CA VAL A 389 13.58 10.58 -27.62
C VAL A 389 13.89 11.47 -26.39
N ALA A 390 14.95 12.26 -26.49
CA ALA A 390 15.28 13.28 -25.49
C ALA A 390 14.15 14.31 -25.38
N GLY A 391 13.71 14.61 -24.16
CA GLY A 391 12.69 15.62 -23.89
C GLY A 391 13.09 16.52 -22.73
N ASP A 392 12.70 17.79 -22.76
CA ASP A 392 12.97 18.75 -21.68
C ASP A 392 12.33 18.30 -20.37
N VAL A 393 13.16 18.21 -19.32
CA VAL A 393 12.73 17.83 -17.95
C VAL A 393 12.14 19.00 -17.18
N VAL A 394 12.43 20.22 -17.65
CA VAL A 394 12.00 21.47 -17.01
C VAL A 394 10.71 21.93 -17.65
N GLY A 395 9.65 21.12 -17.53
CA GLY A 395 8.30 21.58 -17.81
C GLY A 395 7.74 22.30 -16.58
N SER A 396 6.95 23.34 -16.81
CA SER A 396 6.05 23.84 -15.77
C SER A 396 5.08 22.72 -15.41
N ASP A 397 5.05 22.33 -14.14
CA ASP A 397 4.07 21.39 -13.60
C ASP A 397 3.16 22.19 -12.64
N PRO A 398 2.13 22.88 -13.18
CA PRO A 398 1.27 23.76 -12.40
C PRO A 398 0.45 23.00 -11.36
N ASP A 399 0.12 21.74 -11.62
CA ASP A 399 -0.63 20.92 -10.68
C ASP A 399 0.25 20.52 -9.49
N TYR A 400 1.49 20.12 -9.73
CA TYR A 400 2.44 19.85 -8.66
C TYR A 400 2.70 21.10 -7.80
N VAL A 401 2.95 22.26 -8.43
CA VAL A 401 3.14 23.55 -7.73
C VAL A 401 1.93 23.89 -6.84
N ARG A 402 0.71 23.68 -7.34
CA ARG A 402 -0.52 23.88 -6.57
C ARG A 402 -0.59 22.93 -5.38
N ILE A 403 -0.35 21.63 -5.56
CA ILE A 403 -0.41 20.63 -4.48
C ILE A 403 0.67 20.93 -3.42
N VAL A 404 1.86 21.37 -3.80
CA VAL A 404 2.89 21.82 -2.86
C VAL A 404 2.40 23.02 -2.02
N ALA A 405 1.73 24.00 -2.65
CA ALA A 405 1.16 25.13 -1.93
C ALA A 405 0.07 24.70 -0.93
N ASP A 406 -0.79 23.74 -1.32
CA ASP A 406 -1.80 23.16 -0.45
C ASP A 406 -1.15 22.43 0.76
N ALA A 407 -0.08 21.66 0.52
CA ALA A 407 0.69 21.00 1.57
C ALA A 407 1.29 22.00 2.58
N ILE A 408 1.89 23.09 2.10
CA ILE A 408 2.44 24.17 2.95
C ILE A 408 1.33 24.79 3.81
N ALA A 409 0.15 25.01 3.24
CA ALA A 409 -0.99 25.55 3.97
C ALA A 409 -1.43 24.61 5.11
N GLU A 410 -1.57 23.32 4.88
CA GLU A 410 -1.91 22.31 5.89
C GLU A 410 -0.85 22.22 7.00
N ILE A 411 0.43 22.26 6.64
CA ILE A 411 1.54 22.26 7.60
C ILE A 411 1.47 23.52 8.49
N ARG A 412 1.21 24.70 7.92
CA ARG A 412 1.07 25.96 8.67
C ARG A 412 -0.15 25.98 9.59
N LEU A 413 -1.19 25.21 9.27
CA LEU A 413 -2.35 25.01 10.16
C LEU A 413 -2.06 24.01 11.30
N GLY A 414 -0.91 23.32 11.27
CA GLY A 414 -0.49 22.38 12.31
C GLY A 414 -1.11 21.00 12.19
N ALA A 415 -1.72 20.66 11.05
CA ALA A 415 -2.23 19.31 10.78
C ALA A 415 -1.12 18.32 10.45
N LEU A 416 -0.03 18.81 9.87
CA LEU A 416 1.18 18.07 9.50
C LEU A 416 2.40 18.91 9.89
N ASP A 417 3.53 18.24 10.17
CA ASP A 417 4.83 18.90 10.33
C ASP A 417 5.65 18.84 9.03
N LYS A 418 5.48 17.72 8.29
CA LYS A 418 6.17 17.45 7.04
C LYS A 418 5.35 16.47 6.21
N VAL A 419 5.39 16.63 4.88
CA VAL A 419 4.88 15.63 3.93
C VAL A 419 5.87 15.48 2.78
N VAL A 420 6.08 14.24 2.29
CA VAL A 420 6.97 13.99 1.14
C VAL A 420 6.10 13.77 -0.10
N LEU A 421 5.93 14.83 -0.87
CA LEU A 421 5.09 14.82 -2.07
C LEU A 421 5.90 14.33 -3.28
N ALA A 422 5.29 13.44 -4.07
CA ALA A 422 5.90 12.90 -5.27
C ALA A 422 5.17 13.35 -6.54
N ARG A 423 5.87 13.25 -7.68
CA ARG A 423 5.33 13.39 -9.03
C ARG A 423 5.93 12.38 -9.99
N THR A 424 5.30 12.21 -11.11
CA THR A 424 5.74 11.31 -12.17
C THR A 424 6.23 12.07 -13.41
N LEU A 425 7.02 11.39 -14.24
CA LEU A 425 7.45 11.86 -15.54
C LEU A 425 7.44 10.69 -16.51
N VAL A 426 6.60 10.76 -17.54
CA VAL A 426 6.49 9.70 -18.55
C VAL A 426 7.39 10.00 -19.73
N ARG A 427 8.07 8.96 -20.26
CA ARG A 427 8.93 9.00 -21.45
C ARG A 427 8.63 7.80 -22.34
N GLY A 428 9.14 7.82 -23.56
CA GLY A 428 9.07 6.69 -24.49
C GLY A 428 9.79 5.44 -23.98
N PRO A 429 9.69 4.33 -24.70
CA PRO A 429 10.26 3.04 -24.28
C PRO A 429 11.79 3.09 -24.16
N ILE A 430 12.34 2.26 -23.29
CA ILE A 430 13.77 2.17 -23.02
C ILE A 430 14.28 0.74 -23.16
N ALA A 431 15.58 0.59 -23.43
CA ALA A 431 16.25 -0.70 -23.31
C ALA A 431 16.66 -0.95 -21.85
N THR A 432 15.83 -1.67 -21.11
CA THR A 432 15.98 -1.90 -19.67
C THR A 432 17.38 -2.36 -19.28
N SER A 433 17.98 -3.33 -20.00
CA SER A 433 19.30 -3.89 -19.68
C SER A 433 20.42 -2.86 -19.83
N ALA A 434 20.35 -2.00 -20.84
CA ALA A 434 21.35 -0.95 -21.05
C ALA A 434 21.25 0.13 -19.97
N VAL A 435 20.02 0.50 -19.57
CA VAL A 435 19.80 1.42 -18.44
C VAL A 435 20.32 0.81 -17.15
N LEU A 436 20.02 -0.46 -16.86
CA LEU A 436 20.55 -1.14 -15.66
C LEU A 436 22.09 -1.16 -15.65
N ARG A 437 22.74 -1.42 -16.79
CA ARG A 437 24.21 -1.32 -16.91
C ARG A 437 24.70 0.08 -16.56
N GLY A 438 24.08 1.10 -17.15
CA GLY A 438 24.43 2.48 -16.87
C GLY A 438 24.21 2.88 -15.40
N LEU A 439 23.18 2.34 -14.74
CA LEU A 439 22.94 2.56 -13.31
C LEU A 439 24.02 1.92 -12.43
N VAL A 440 24.41 0.67 -12.72
CA VAL A 440 25.49 -0.05 -12.03
C VAL A 440 26.81 0.70 -12.16
N ASP A 441 27.15 1.15 -13.37
CA ASP A 441 28.42 1.83 -13.65
C ASP A 441 28.48 3.24 -13.01
N ARG A 442 27.35 3.98 -13.02
CA ARG A 442 27.32 5.39 -12.60
C ARG A 442 27.07 5.58 -11.11
N PHE A 443 26.41 4.62 -10.45
CA PHE A 443 26.02 4.73 -9.04
C PHE A 443 26.50 3.52 -8.22
N PRO A 444 27.82 3.27 -8.12
CA PRO A 444 28.36 2.09 -7.44
C PRO A 444 28.03 2.03 -5.95
N ALA A 445 27.80 3.18 -5.29
CA ALA A 445 27.40 3.28 -3.90
C ALA A 445 25.88 2.96 -3.68
N CYS A 446 25.09 2.82 -4.76
CA CYS A 446 23.68 2.51 -4.69
C CYS A 446 23.43 0.99 -4.84
N ALA A 447 22.29 0.52 -4.36
CA ALA A 447 21.77 -0.77 -4.78
C ALA A 447 20.98 -0.57 -6.09
N THR A 448 21.50 -1.10 -7.20
CA THR A 448 20.75 -1.17 -8.46
C THR A 448 19.86 -2.39 -8.43
N PHE A 449 18.58 -2.18 -8.74
CA PHE A 449 17.58 -3.26 -8.70
C PHE A 449 16.68 -3.26 -9.93
N ALA A 450 16.16 -4.43 -10.25
CA ALA A 450 15.08 -4.64 -11.19
C ALA A 450 14.17 -5.76 -10.71
N PHE A 451 12.87 -5.56 -10.82
CA PHE A 451 11.83 -6.59 -10.61
C PHE A 451 10.99 -6.61 -11.87
N GLY A 452 11.11 -7.67 -12.66
CA GLY A 452 10.39 -7.86 -13.92
C GLY A 452 9.25 -8.85 -13.75
N VAL A 453 8.08 -8.52 -14.31
CA VAL A 453 6.89 -9.38 -14.36
C VAL A 453 6.30 -9.29 -15.76
N GLY A 454 6.45 -10.36 -16.54
CA GLY A 454 6.08 -10.35 -17.96
C GLY A 454 6.88 -9.29 -18.74
N ASN A 455 6.16 -8.38 -19.38
CA ASN A 455 6.71 -7.27 -20.17
C ASN A 455 6.94 -5.98 -19.36
N ARG A 456 6.70 -5.98 -18.06
CA ARG A 456 6.91 -4.84 -17.17
C ARG A 456 8.12 -5.06 -16.27
N ALA A 457 8.78 -3.96 -15.91
CA ALA A 457 9.87 -3.99 -14.94
C ALA A 457 9.86 -2.73 -14.06
N PHE A 458 10.00 -2.90 -12.76
CA PHE A 458 10.28 -1.80 -11.83
C PHE A 458 11.78 -1.79 -11.55
N ILE A 459 12.45 -0.72 -11.95
CA ILE A 459 13.92 -0.58 -11.92
C ILE A 459 14.36 0.64 -11.13
N GLY A 460 15.60 0.63 -10.63
CA GLY A 460 16.15 1.80 -9.94
C GLY A 460 17.55 1.60 -9.39
N ALA A 461 18.10 2.70 -8.83
CA ALA A 461 19.38 2.71 -8.12
C ALA A 461 19.24 3.48 -6.81
N SER A 462 18.91 2.76 -5.73
CA SER A 462 18.61 3.37 -4.44
C SER A 462 19.84 3.56 -3.58
N PRO A 463 20.11 4.80 -3.11
CA PRO A 463 21.12 5.06 -2.11
C PRO A 463 20.66 4.74 -0.69
N GLU A 464 19.33 4.66 -0.44
CA GLU A 464 18.73 4.64 0.89
C GLU A 464 18.50 3.22 1.38
N ARG A 465 19.30 2.81 2.38
CA ARG A 465 19.12 1.54 3.08
C ARG A 465 18.00 1.70 4.11
N LEU A 466 16.91 0.94 3.94
CA LEU A 466 15.88 0.88 4.98
C LEU A 466 16.37 0.02 6.15
N VAL A 467 16.85 -1.19 5.85
CA VAL A 467 17.38 -2.11 6.87
C VAL A 467 18.20 -3.23 6.23
N THR A 468 19.21 -3.68 6.94
CA THR A 468 19.90 -4.95 6.73
C THR A 468 19.87 -5.73 8.04
N LEU A 469 19.61 -7.02 7.97
CA LEU A 469 19.82 -7.97 9.06
C LEU A 469 20.83 -9.02 8.59
N ASP A 470 21.94 -9.13 9.31
CA ASP A 470 22.97 -10.16 9.11
C ASP A 470 23.26 -10.87 10.44
N GLY A 471 22.83 -12.12 10.52
CA GLY A 471 22.90 -12.92 11.74
C GLY A 471 22.14 -12.27 12.89
N ARG A 472 22.78 -11.44 13.66
CA ARG A 472 22.22 -10.75 14.83
C ARG A 472 22.30 -9.23 14.74
N GLU A 473 22.94 -8.73 13.73
CA GLU A 473 23.16 -7.32 13.56
C GLU A 473 22.11 -6.72 12.62
N VAL A 474 21.30 -5.83 13.18
CA VAL A 474 20.41 -4.96 12.42
C VAL A 474 21.17 -3.69 12.11
N SER A 475 21.21 -3.27 10.86
CA SER A 475 21.77 -1.99 10.49
C SER A 475 20.82 -1.21 9.58
N THR A 476 20.68 0.07 9.87
CA THR A 476 19.93 1.05 9.08
C THR A 476 20.68 2.36 9.00
N VAL A 477 20.16 3.34 8.33
CA VAL A 477 20.80 4.64 8.18
C VAL A 477 19.77 5.76 8.19
N ALA A 478 20.03 6.79 8.97
CA ALA A 478 19.29 8.04 8.86
C ALA A 478 19.96 8.91 7.78
N LEU A 479 19.19 9.33 6.79
CA LEU A 479 19.57 10.27 5.75
C LEU A 479 18.59 11.45 5.78
N ALA A 480 19.09 12.63 6.17
CA ALA A 480 18.29 13.85 6.17
C ALA A 480 19.21 15.07 6.13
N GLY A 481 18.65 16.23 5.73
CA GLY A 481 19.46 17.39 5.43
C GLY A 481 20.16 17.22 4.08
N THR A 482 19.90 18.12 3.15
CA THR A 482 20.40 18.03 1.77
C THR A 482 21.01 19.35 1.35
N THR A 483 22.16 19.30 0.67
CA THR A 483 22.72 20.43 -0.06
C THR A 483 23.21 19.97 -1.44
N GLY A 484 23.34 20.89 -2.38
CA GLY A 484 23.94 20.58 -3.69
C GLY A 484 25.43 20.23 -3.57
N THR A 485 26.00 19.68 -4.63
CA THR A 485 27.46 19.56 -4.79
C THR A 485 28.02 20.85 -5.37
N GLY A 486 29.26 21.17 -5.01
CA GLY A 486 30.02 22.25 -5.60
C GLY A 486 30.53 21.93 -7.02
N THR A 487 31.28 22.84 -7.60
CA THR A 487 31.90 22.66 -8.91
C THR A 487 33.28 21.98 -8.85
N ASP A 488 33.84 21.86 -7.64
CA ASP A 488 35.11 21.24 -7.31
C ASP A 488 35.16 20.74 -5.86
N ASP A 489 36.19 19.98 -5.52
CA ASP A 489 36.37 19.38 -4.18
C ASP A 489 36.43 20.42 -3.05
N ALA A 490 36.93 21.63 -3.31
CA ALA A 490 37.05 22.68 -2.29
C ALA A 490 35.69 23.32 -1.98
N SER A 491 34.90 23.59 -3.00
CA SER A 491 33.52 24.08 -2.84
C SER A 491 32.63 23.01 -2.21
N ASP A 492 32.80 21.73 -2.56
CA ASP A 492 32.11 20.59 -1.92
C ASP A 492 32.42 20.52 -0.43
N ALA A 493 33.70 20.64 -0.05
CA ALA A 493 34.12 20.61 1.35
C ALA A 493 33.54 21.81 2.14
N THR A 494 33.43 22.98 1.49
CA THR A 494 32.83 24.17 2.12
C THR A 494 31.35 23.96 2.39
N LEU A 495 30.58 23.48 1.40
CA LEU A 495 29.14 23.18 1.55
C LEU A 495 28.90 22.10 2.61
N ALA A 496 29.76 21.07 2.66
CA ALA A 496 29.71 20.04 3.69
C ALA A 496 29.92 20.60 5.10
N ALA A 497 30.90 21.49 5.26
CA ALA A 497 31.18 22.14 6.55
C ALA A 497 30.04 23.07 6.99
N GLU A 498 29.47 23.81 6.06
CA GLU A 498 28.29 24.66 6.32
C GLU A 498 27.07 23.81 6.75
N MET A 499 26.85 22.68 6.11
CA MET A 499 25.77 21.75 6.44
C MET A 499 25.94 21.16 7.85
N LEU A 500 27.15 20.72 8.21
CA LEU A 500 27.48 20.22 9.54
C LEU A 500 27.36 21.31 10.63
N ALA A 501 27.64 22.55 10.29
CA ALA A 501 27.55 23.69 11.20
C ALA A 501 26.12 24.25 11.36
N SER A 502 25.20 23.91 10.44
CA SER A 502 23.83 24.43 10.44
C SER A 502 22.96 23.82 11.55
N PRO A 503 22.49 24.61 12.55
CA PRO A 503 21.63 24.06 13.60
C PRO A 503 20.29 23.52 13.05
N LYS A 504 19.75 24.17 12.01
CA LYS A 504 18.51 23.76 11.35
C LYS A 504 18.65 22.38 10.73
N ILE A 505 19.69 22.19 9.90
CA ILE A 505 19.94 20.91 9.20
C ILE A 505 20.24 19.79 10.21
N ARG A 506 21.01 20.08 11.25
CA ARG A 506 21.30 19.11 12.32
C ARG A 506 20.05 18.73 13.09
N SER A 507 19.18 19.66 13.42
CA SER A 507 17.92 19.37 14.11
C SER A 507 16.98 18.52 13.27
N GLU A 508 16.86 18.82 11.97
CA GLU A 508 16.08 18.00 11.03
C GLU A 508 16.64 16.58 10.93
N HIS A 509 17.95 16.44 10.85
CA HIS A 509 18.61 15.14 10.80
C HIS A 509 18.43 14.35 12.11
N GLN A 510 18.60 15.00 13.27
CA GLN A 510 18.43 14.37 14.58
C GLN A 510 17.01 13.83 14.76
N PHE A 511 16.01 14.55 14.28
CA PHE A 511 14.62 14.08 14.30
C PHE A 511 14.46 12.72 13.60
N VAL A 512 15.12 12.52 12.46
CA VAL A 512 15.07 11.23 11.73
C VAL A 512 15.81 10.13 12.51
N VAL A 513 16.95 10.45 13.13
CA VAL A 513 17.68 9.49 13.99
C VAL A 513 16.81 9.06 15.17
N ASP A 514 16.16 10.01 15.84
CA ASP A 514 15.31 9.76 17.00
C ASP A 514 14.06 8.92 16.61
N ASP A 515 13.43 9.20 15.48
CA ASP A 515 12.29 8.43 14.97
C ASP A 515 12.70 6.97 14.69
N ILE A 516 13.81 6.75 13.99
CA ILE A 516 14.29 5.39 13.68
C ILE A 516 14.61 4.63 14.98
N THR A 517 15.33 5.24 15.92
CA THR A 517 15.70 4.58 17.17
C THR A 517 14.48 4.27 18.04
N ALA A 518 13.50 5.18 18.10
CA ALA A 518 12.24 4.95 18.80
C ALA A 518 11.43 3.79 18.19
N ARG A 519 11.37 3.69 16.87
CA ARG A 519 10.71 2.59 16.16
C ARG A 519 11.42 1.25 16.39
N LEU A 520 12.74 1.20 16.33
CA LEU A 520 13.52 0.01 16.67
C LEU A 520 13.28 -0.45 18.12
N ALA A 521 13.16 0.50 19.06
CA ALA A 521 12.87 0.20 20.46
C ALA A 521 11.52 -0.52 20.66
N THR A 522 10.53 -0.32 19.77
CA THR A 522 9.25 -1.07 19.82
C THR A 522 9.43 -2.58 19.59
N LEU A 523 10.52 -2.97 18.94
CA LEU A 523 10.93 -4.37 18.75
C LEU A 523 11.89 -4.88 19.83
N GLY A 524 12.19 -4.06 20.84
CA GLY A 524 13.19 -4.36 21.86
C GLY A 524 14.63 -4.23 21.37
N LEU A 525 14.85 -3.52 20.25
CA LEU A 525 16.18 -3.27 19.70
C LEU A 525 16.68 -1.90 20.18
N VAL A 526 17.87 -1.88 20.79
CA VAL A 526 18.51 -0.63 21.21
C VAL A 526 19.43 -0.16 20.09
N GLY A 527 19.09 0.98 19.48
CA GLY A 527 19.89 1.59 18.42
C GLY A 527 21.15 2.24 18.97
N GLU A 528 22.30 1.92 18.41
CA GLU A 528 23.59 2.55 18.68
C GLU A 528 23.94 3.46 17.49
N THR A 529 24.37 4.70 17.78
CA THR A 529 24.70 5.73 16.78
C THR A 529 26.06 6.35 17.13
N PRO A 530 26.83 6.82 16.13
CA PRO A 530 27.97 7.69 16.38
C PRO A 530 27.51 9.05 16.94
N ASP A 531 28.41 9.75 17.64
CA ASP A 531 28.13 11.06 18.25
C ASP A 531 27.89 12.17 17.20
N GLU A 532 28.48 12.05 16.03
CA GLU A 532 28.39 13.05 14.95
C GLU A 532 27.99 12.39 13.62
N PRO A 533 27.12 13.05 12.83
CA PRO A 533 26.76 12.58 11.50
C PRO A 533 27.93 12.70 10.52
N GLU A 534 27.95 11.82 9.54
CA GLU A 534 28.87 11.84 8.41
C GLU A 534 28.28 12.60 7.22
N ILE A 535 29.12 12.98 6.25
CA ILE A 535 28.67 13.48 4.95
C ILE A 535 28.63 12.33 3.95
N MET A 536 27.45 12.08 3.39
CA MET A 536 27.29 11.19 2.25
C MET A 536 27.22 12.02 0.96
N ARG A 537 28.22 11.86 0.09
CA ARG A 537 28.24 12.50 -1.23
C ARG A 537 27.61 11.60 -2.28
N LEU A 538 26.72 12.18 -3.06
CA LEU A 538 26.14 11.58 -4.25
C LEU A 538 26.49 12.48 -5.45
N ALA A 539 26.20 12.02 -6.65
CA ALA A 539 26.63 12.70 -7.88
C ALA A 539 26.25 14.20 -7.99
N ARG A 540 25.16 14.63 -7.35
CA ARG A 540 24.63 16.01 -7.45
C ARG A 540 24.21 16.62 -6.12
N VAL A 541 24.22 15.84 -5.03
CA VAL A 541 23.78 16.26 -3.70
C VAL A 541 24.65 15.66 -2.61
N GLN A 542 24.67 16.34 -1.46
CA GLN A 542 25.28 15.84 -0.23
C GLN A 542 24.19 15.72 0.84
N HIS A 543 24.26 14.70 1.68
CA HIS A 543 23.35 14.46 2.80
C HIS A 543 24.11 14.27 4.10
N LEU A 544 23.50 14.63 5.25
CA LEU A 544 23.92 14.10 6.53
C LEU A 544 23.51 12.63 6.62
N ARG A 545 24.42 11.80 7.10
CA ARG A 545 24.27 10.36 7.24
C ARG A 545 24.65 9.95 8.66
N THR A 546 23.76 9.24 9.35
CA THR A 546 24.07 8.57 10.63
C THR A 546 23.78 7.08 10.49
N PRO A 547 24.80 6.20 10.54
CA PRO A 547 24.58 4.77 10.64
C PRO A 547 23.98 4.44 12.02
N ILE A 548 22.99 3.56 12.02
CA ILE A 548 22.32 3.08 13.23
C ILE A 548 22.46 1.56 13.24
N THR A 549 23.05 1.00 14.29
CA THR A 549 23.17 -0.44 14.47
C THR A 549 22.43 -0.89 15.72
N ALA A 550 21.90 -2.11 15.70
CA ALA A 550 21.25 -2.71 16.86
C ALA A 550 21.49 -4.23 16.87
N ARG A 551 21.44 -4.85 18.03
CA ARG A 551 21.64 -6.29 18.17
C ARG A 551 20.37 -7.01 18.59
N VAL A 552 20.06 -8.09 17.87
CA VAL A 552 18.99 -9.03 18.23
C VAL A 552 19.46 -9.91 19.40
N GLU A 553 18.77 -9.86 20.52
CA GLU A 553 19.04 -10.73 21.64
C GLU A 553 18.58 -12.17 21.41
N ARG A 554 19.34 -13.16 21.89
CA ARG A 554 18.92 -14.57 21.88
C ARG A 554 17.86 -14.79 22.95
N ARG A 555 16.70 -15.31 22.55
CA ARG A 555 15.77 -15.91 23.50
C ARG A 555 16.31 -17.27 24.02
N ALA A 556 15.97 -17.61 25.27
CA ALA A 556 16.22 -18.95 25.80
C ALA A 556 15.46 -19.98 24.93
N GLY A 557 16.20 -20.73 24.10
CA GLY A 557 15.63 -21.66 23.11
C GLY A 557 16.24 -21.54 21.72
N GLY A 558 17.00 -20.49 21.43
CA GLY A 558 17.90 -20.41 20.26
C GLY A 558 17.36 -19.83 18.98
N VAL A 559 16.05 -19.74 18.80
CA VAL A 559 15.44 -19.16 17.59
C VAL A 559 14.95 -17.74 17.90
N SER A 560 15.42 -16.76 17.14
CA SER A 560 14.89 -15.40 17.17
C SER A 560 13.71 -15.30 16.20
N ASP A 561 12.59 -14.77 16.66
CA ASP A 561 11.44 -14.46 15.78
C ASP A 561 11.70 -13.20 14.93
N MET A 562 12.90 -12.59 15.04
CA MET A 562 13.27 -11.38 14.32
C MET A 562 13.76 -11.71 12.93
N ASP A 563 13.19 -11.05 11.94
CA ASP A 563 13.66 -11.07 10.56
C ASP A 563 13.66 -9.65 9.96
N VAL A 564 14.30 -9.50 8.81
CA VAL A 564 14.43 -8.21 8.11
C VAL A 564 13.08 -7.61 7.73
N LEU A 565 12.04 -8.44 7.43
CA LEU A 565 10.70 -7.98 7.05
C LEU A 565 9.95 -7.38 8.25
N ARG A 566 10.13 -7.95 9.46
CA ARG A 566 9.56 -7.40 10.70
C ARG A 566 10.17 -6.06 11.06
N VAL A 567 11.48 -5.92 10.88
CA VAL A 567 12.15 -4.63 11.12
C VAL A 567 11.69 -3.60 10.10
N ALA A 568 11.57 -3.98 8.84
CA ALA A 568 11.05 -3.09 7.79
C ALA A 568 9.62 -2.60 8.08
N ASN A 569 8.76 -3.45 8.66
CA ASN A 569 7.39 -3.08 9.03
C ASN A 569 7.32 -1.87 9.97
N VAL A 570 8.22 -1.80 10.95
CA VAL A 570 8.20 -0.67 11.90
C VAL A 570 8.92 0.57 11.35
N LEU A 571 9.84 0.40 10.39
CA LEU A 571 10.58 1.50 9.79
C LEU A 571 9.84 2.14 8.60
N HIS A 572 8.90 1.45 7.97
CA HIS A 572 8.20 1.94 6.78
C HIS A 572 6.76 2.39 7.10
N PRO A 573 6.29 3.54 6.53
CA PRO A 573 7.12 4.55 5.87
C PRO A 573 7.90 5.40 6.87
N SER A 574 9.13 5.76 6.49
CA SER A 574 9.92 6.70 7.28
C SER A 574 9.47 8.15 7.05
N PRO A 575 9.79 9.09 7.95
CA PRO A 575 9.56 10.52 7.73
C PRO A 575 10.25 11.07 6.46
N ALA A 576 11.26 10.36 5.95
CA ALA A 576 12.00 10.74 4.75
C ALA A 576 11.22 10.49 3.45
N VAL A 577 10.20 9.61 3.46
CA VAL A 577 9.42 9.25 2.27
C VAL A 577 7.90 9.39 2.43
N GLY A 578 7.39 9.43 3.66
CA GLY A 578 5.98 9.64 3.96
C GLY A 578 5.69 11.04 4.47
N GLY A 579 6.21 11.35 5.65
CA GLY A 579 6.01 12.61 6.36
C GLY A 579 5.79 12.41 7.86
N THR A 580 5.44 13.49 8.54
CA THR A 580 5.25 13.52 9.99
C THR A 580 4.04 14.37 10.37
N PRO A 581 3.13 13.89 11.26
CA PRO A 581 3.03 12.50 11.73
C PRO A 581 2.72 11.52 10.57
N SER A 582 3.18 10.26 10.67
CA SER A 582 3.16 9.30 9.55
C SER A 582 1.77 9.05 8.98
N ASP A 583 0.79 8.64 9.82
CA ASP A 583 -0.56 8.29 9.34
C ASP A 583 -1.33 9.48 8.73
N PRO A 584 -1.35 10.69 9.35
CA PRO A 584 -1.91 11.87 8.72
C PRO A 584 -1.25 12.20 7.37
N ALA A 585 0.08 12.13 7.30
CA ALA A 585 0.82 12.43 6.07
C ALA A 585 0.47 11.44 4.94
N VAL A 586 0.45 10.13 5.22
CA VAL A 586 0.07 9.11 4.24
C VAL A 586 -1.38 9.28 3.77
N ARG A 587 -2.33 9.61 4.67
CA ARG A 587 -3.71 9.91 4.28
C ARG A 587 -3.79 11.14 3.36
N TRP A 588 -3.05 12.18 3.70
CA TRP A 588 -3.01 13.40 2.89
C TRP A 588 -2.45 13.12 1.48
N LEU A 589 -1.34 12.37 1.37
CA LEU A 589 -0.76 11.97 0.09
C LEU A 589 -1.75 11.19 -0.78
N ARG A 590 -2.48 10.24 -0.20
CA ARG A 590 -3.51 9.48 -0.93
C ARG A 590 -4.63 10.33 -1.52
N GLN A 591 -4.93 11.48 -0.91
CA GLN A 591 -6.00 12.38 -1.36
C GLN A 591 -5.52 13.38 -2.41
N HIS A 592 -4.22 13.69 -2.45
CA HIS A 592 -3.68 14.79 -3.24
C HIS A 592 -2.75 14.35 -4.37
N GLU A 593 -2.08 13.22 -4.27
CA GLU A 593 -1.36 12.63 -5.41
C GLU A 593 -2.36 12.01 -6.39
N ASP A 594 -2.21 12.30 -7.68
CA ASP A 594 -3.09 11.85 -8.77
C ASP A 594 -2.71 10.48 -9.34
N PHE A 595 -1.66 9.84 -8.81
CA PHE A 595 -1.17 8.52 -9.19
C PHE A 595 -1.00 7.61 -7.97
N ASP A 596 -0.92 6.30 -8.21
CA ASP A 596 -0.54 5.32 -7.19
C ASP A 596 0.99 5.19 -7.15
N ARG A 597 1.57 5.29 -5.96
CA ARG A 597 3.00 5.05 -5.78
C ARG A 597 3.41 3.60 -6.03
N GLY A 598 2.48 2.65 -5.86
CA GLY A 598 2.80 1.24 -5.94
C GLY A 598 4.03 0.88 -5.10
N TRP A 599 5.09 0.39 -5.75
CA TRP A 599 6.37 0.07 -5.10
C TRP A 599 7.34 1.25 -5.01
N TYR A 600 7.06 2.40 -5.63
CA TYR A 600 7.89 3.60 -5.48
C TYR A 600 7.92 4.08 -4.03
N ALA A 601 9.10 4.45 -3.54
CA ALA A 601 9.40 4.87 -2.16
C ALA A 601 9.05 3.81 -1.08
N ALA A 602 8.85 2.56 -1.49
CA ALA A 602 8.52 1.44 -0.63
C ALA A 602 9.70 0.48 -0.45
N PRO A 603 9.65 -0.47 0.50
CA PRO A 603 10.70 -1.43 0.72
C PRO A 603 10.78 -2.48 -0.39
N VAL A 604 11.94 -2.60 -1.03
CA VAL A 604 12.26 -3.66 -2.00
C VAL A 604 13.60 -4.30 -1.67
N GLY A 605 13.79 -5.56 -2.03
CA GLY A 605 15.06 -6.23 -1.77
C GLY A 605 14.99 -7.75 -1.76
N TRP A 606 15.75 -8.34 -0.85
CA TRP A 606 15.82 -9.79 -0.68
C TRP A 606 15.92 -10.16 0.81
N CYS A 607 15.46 -11.36 1.13
CA CYS A 607 15.72 -11.98 2.43
C CYS A 607 15.97 -13.48 2.27
N ASP A 608 16.84 -14.04 3.12
CA ASP A 608 17.01 -15.49 3.19
C ASP A 608 15.94 -16.12 4.09
N LEU A 609 15.94 -17.42 4.13
CA LEU A 609 14.94 -18.17 4.92
C LEU A 609 15.24 -18.18 6.42
N ASP A 610 16.44 -17.79 6.81
CA ASP A 610 16.82 -17.59 8.21
C ASP A 610 16.43 -16.20 8.73
N GLY A 611 15.95 -15.32 7.83
CA GLY A 611 15.47 -13.98 8.15
C GLY A 611 16.48 -12.87 7.93
N ASN A 612 17.71 -13.22 7.51
CA ASN A 612 18.68 -12.19 7.09
C ASN A 612 18.25 -11.59 5.76
N GLY A 613 18.80 -10.43 5.43
CA GLY A 613 18.52 -9.81 4.15
C GLY A 613 18.76 -8.31 4.14
N GLU A 614 18.44 -7.71 3.03
CA GLU A 614 18.54 -6.28 2.81
C GLU A 614 17.33 -5.72 2.10
N LEU A 615 16.78 -4.65 2.67
CA LEU A 615 15.72 -3.86 2.06
C LEU A 615 16.17 -2.42 1.87
N ARG A 616 15.90 -1.89 0.70
CA ARG A 616 16.11 -0.49 0.34
C ARG A 616 14.77 0.20 0.13
N VAL A 617 14.75 1.50 0.36
CA VAL A 617 13.64 2.34 -0.08
C VAL A 617 13.77 2.53 -1.59
N ALA A 618 12.75 2.16 -2.36
CA ALA A 618 12.82 2.16 -3.83
C ALA A 618 12.77 3.58 -4.40
N LEU A 619 13.87 4.31 -4.26
CA LEU A 619 14.08 5.66 -4.78
C LEU A 619 14.89 5.64 -6.07
N ARG A 620 14.89 6.75 -6.79
CA ARG A 620 15.53 6.87 -8.12
C ARG A 620 15.12 5.70 -9.00
N SER A 621 13.83 5.55 -9.15
CA SER A 621 13.21 4.38 -9.77
C SER A 621 12.25 4.76 -10.87
N ALA A 622 12.00 3.79 -11.74
CA ALA A 622 11.06 3.92 -12.83
C ALA A 622 10.29 2.61 -13.05
N LEU A 623 9.05 2.71 -13.45
CA LEU A 623 8.24 1.62 -13.95
C LEU A 623 8.32 1.62 -15.48
N VAL A 624 8.73 0.50 -16.05
CA VAL A 624 8.97 0.31 -17.48
C VAL A 624 7.94 -0.67 -18.01
N ASP A 625 7.32 -0.33 -19.14
CA ASP A 625 6.57 -1.27 -19.97
C ASP A 625 7.07 -1.22 -21.44
N GLU A 626 6.40 -1.92 -22.35
CA GLU A 626 6.80 -1.96 -23.77
C GLU A 626 6.66 -0.61 -24.49
N SER A 627 5.80 0.29 -24.00
CA SER A 627 5.41 1.53 -24.67
C SER A 627 6.03 2.76 -24.05
N GLN A 628 6.34 2.70 -22.75
CA GLN A 628 6.76 3.87 -22.00
C GLN A 628 7.57 3.53 -20.74
N VAL A 629 8.18 4.54 -20.17
CA VAL A 629 8.79 4.52 -18.85
C VAL A 629 8.20 5.65 -18.00
N THR A 630 7.73 5.31 -16.81
CA THR A 630 7.25 6.26 -15.80
C THR A 630 8.30 6.40 -14.70
N LEU A 631 8.93 7.57 -14.62
CA LEU A 631 9.92 7.92 -13.60
C LEU A 631 9.20 8.58 -12.41
N PHE A 632 9.73 8.35 -11.21
CA PHE A 632 9.19 8.89 -9.96
C PHE A 632 10.21 9.77 -9.25
N SER A 633 9.74 10.88 -8.68
CA SER A 633 10.56 11.75 -7.84
C SER A 633 9.72 12.43 -6.78
N GLY A 634 10.25 12.58 -5.57
CA GLY A 634 9.59 13.26 -4.47
C GLY A 634 10.52 14.17 -3.69
N THR A 635 9.91 15.14 -2.99
CA THR A 635 10.61 16.07 -2.08
C THR A 635 9.84 16.29 -0.81
N GLY A 636 10.54 16.64 0.27
CA GLY A 636 9.97 16.83 1.59
C GLY A 636 9.50 18.26 1.83
N ILE A 637 8.19 18.47 1.83
CA ILE A 637 7.57 19.77 2.04
C ILE A 637 7.49 20.09 3.54
N VAL A 638 7.93 21.27 3.91
CA VAL A 638 7.86 21.85 5.26
C VAL A 638 7.28 23.27 5.21
N ALA A 639 7.03 23.89 6.35
CA ALA A 639 6.39 25.22 6.43
C ALA A 639 7.12 26.34 5.67
N ASP A 640 8.45 26.23 5.56
CA ASP A 640 9.32 27.22 4.89
C ASP A 640 9.63 26.86 3.43
N SER A 641 9.08 25.77 2.90
CA SER A 641 9.22 25.37 1.49
C SER A 641 8.59 26.40 0.55
N THR A 642 9.12 26.48 -0.68
CA THR A 642 8.49 27.21 -1.79
C THR A 642 8.17 26.26 -2.94
N PRO A 643 6.99 26.38 -3.58
CA PRO A 643 6.58 25.45 -4.63
C PRO A 643 7.58 25.33 -5.79
N GLU A 644 8.20 26.44 -6.19
CA GLU A 644 9.16 26.50 -7.28
C GLU A 644 10.47 25.77 -6.95
N ASP A 645 10.98 25.93 -5.72
CA ASP A 645 12.19 25.26 -5.27
C ASP A 645 11.98 23.74 -5.20
N GLU A 646 10.81 23.31 -4.70
CA GLU A 646 10.46 21.89 -4.58
C GLU A 646 10.29 21.24 -5.98
N LEU A 647 9.69 21.96 -6.93
CA LEU A 647 9.63 21.51 -8.32
C LEU A 647 11.03 21.37 -8.93
N ALA A 648 11.92 22.34 -8.68
CA ALA A 648 13.31 22.30 -9.13
C ALA A 648 14.06 21.11 -8.51
N GLU A 649 13.87 20.83 -7.21
CA GLU A 649 14.50 19.70 -6.53
C GLU A 649 14.07 18.37 -7.13
N THR A 650 12.77 18.16 -7.36
CA THR A 650 12.29 16.93 -8.01
C THR A 650 12.87 16.77 -9.42
N SER A 651 13.02 17.88 -10.17
CA SER A 651 13.61 17.87 -11.51
C SER A 651 15.08 17.44 -11.48
N VAL A 652 15.87 17.92 -10.51
CA VAL A 652 17.27 17.49 -10.31
C VAL A 652 17.35 16.00 -10.00
N LYS A 653 16.43 15.47 -9.17
CA LYS A 653 16.38 14.05 -8.82
C LYS A 653 16.03 13.17 -10.02
N LEU A 654 15.10 13.60 -10.88
CA LEU A 654 14.74 12.90 -12.13
C LEU A 654 15.93 12.84 -13.11
N ARG A 655 16.74 13.90 -13.19
CA ARG A 655 17.92 13.96 -14.07
C ARG A 655 18.90 12.82 -13.81
N ALA A 656 19.02 12.33 -12.59
CA ALA A 656 19.91 11.22 -12.26
C ALA A 656 19.62 9.95 -13.09
N LEU A 657 18.34 9.63 -13.31
CA LEU A 657 17.90 8.51 -14.14
C LEU A 657 17.92 8.86 -15.63
N LEU A 658 17.43 10.04 -15.99
CA LEU A 658 17.37 10.49 -17.37
C LEU A 658 18.74 10.56 -18.04
N ASP A 659 19.75 11.10 -17.36
CA ASP A 659 21.12 11.15 -17.87
C ASP A 659 21.67 9.73 -18.18
N VAL A 660 21.27 8.71 -17.41
CA VAL A 660 21.64 7.31 -17.71
C VAL A 660 20.89 6.80 -18.93
N MET A 661 19.59 7.09 -19.03
CA MET A 661 18.76 6.67 -20.16
C MET A 661 19.27 7.32 -21.48
N GLU A 662 19.55 8.61 -21.47
CA GLU A 662 20.11 9.35 -22.60
C GLU A 662 21.49 8.80 -23.02
N SER A 663 22.39 8.54 -22.05
CA SER A 663 23.71 7.96 -22.33
C SER A 663 23.68 6.51 -22.84
N ALA A 664 22.63 5.75 -22.46
CA ALA A 664 22.44 4.39 -22.94
C ALA A 664 22.05 4.35 -24.42
N THR A 665 21.39 5.41 -24.91
CA THR A 665 21.00 5.57 -26.32
C THR A 665 22.22 5.90 -27.21
N GLU A 666 23.07 6.82 -26.78
CA GLU A 666 24.25 7.26 -27.55
C GLU A 666 25.29 6.14 -27.80
N ARG A 667 25.36 5.15 -26.87
CA ARG A 667 26.28 4.00 -27.03
C ARG A 667 25.76 2.94 -28.03
N SER A 668 24.51 2.99 -28.43
CA SER A 668 23.96 2.07 -29.42
C SER A 668 24.22 2.51 -30.85
N ASP A 669 24.51 3.80 -31.08
CA ASP A 669 24.78 4.38 -32.40
C ASP A 669 26.27 4.40 -32.76
N ALA A 670 27.17 3.97 -31.87
CA ALA A 670 28.60 3.87 -32.05
C ALA A 670 29.05 2.40 -32.23
#